data_3d6eb2aaafc93d86d99f836dc7e6df49
#
_entry.id   3d6eb2aaafc93d86d99f836dc7e6df49
#
_cell.length_a   1.000
_cell.length_b   1.000
_cell.length_c   1.000
_cell.angle_alpha   90.00
_cell.angle_beta   90.00
_cell.angle_gamma   90.00
#
_symmetry.space_group_name_H-M   'P 1'
#
loop_
_entity.id
_entity.type
_entity.pdbx_description
1 polymer ?
#
loop_
_entity_poly.entity_id
_entity_poly.type
_entity_poly.pdbx_seq_one_letter_code
_entity_poly.pdbx_strand_id
1 'polypeptide(L)'
;MPSLFLFLLLPTSPNPFKMMTPWLDSRKPEYKYRRVLVITSVLAITTLILSLTLLIIDRLCPQDSSSLWDYSSYDIKDDPWEYNLSKNNFTISRVPATRYYEWTISQHVTAPDGFERPMLLVNGKFPGPLVEANAGDRIVVKVTNDMVNGTAIHWHGMFQNGTNWMDGTTGVTQCPIPPGQSFTYNFTVANQWGTYWWHAHAASQYVDGIVGPLIIHSPDEPHLDKYDQDLIMMVSDHYHTDSASLVAWYLSTASEGVEPVPDNGLINGRNSFDCSLATEALFPSTPGSGGYGRDRCYSNAPRAVLDVEHGLTYRIRIINTGSFADFKVSVDEHELEVIEADGVDMVPVKVERVPIHVAQRYSVLLVADQSKGGERFWIRAEMNTNCFNVENPALDPSVKAILRYKMPSISPVSTNNTSNKSRTSGIAPQEIPTSKDWEESAWSPHCDDLKTEMLKPFFARVAPQADIQVVLEMSFQTITRDRVNMGYVNRTSWRPQLNSPTLLQAVEGGGGGGNSAIAFDASQLVVTLETIQTVELVVNNLDEGAHPFHLHGHIFYVVATGDGSYMPGRSALRTENPLRRDTVTIPPYGYVVLRFVSDNPGLWAFHCHIDWHMAAGLMMQFLTLPSQVKAFEIPQDVRELCQR
;
A
#
# COMPACT_ATOMS: atom_id res chain seq x y z
N MET A 1 -23.73 -17.63 -12.08
CA MET A 1 -24.79 -18.23 -12.94
C MET A 1 -24.42 -17.95 -14.38
N PRO A 2 -24.36 -18.95 -15.28
CA PRO A 2 -23.81 -18.75 -16.62
C PRO A 2 -24.84 -18.09 -17.54
N SER A 3 -24.35 -17.12 -18.30
CA SER A 3 -25.07 -16.37 -19.33
C SER A 3 -25.37 -17.25 -20.53
N LEU A 4 -26.65 -17.40 -20.87
CA LEU A 4 -27.10 -18.09 -22.06
C LEU A 4 -27.08 -17.11 -23.24
N PHE A 5 -26.10 -17.22 -24.14
CA PHE A 5 -26.13 -16.57 -25.46
C PHE A 5 -26.87 -17.46 -26.44
N LEU A 6 -27.97 -16.93 -26.95
CA LEU A 6 -28.75 -17.55 -28.02
C LEU A 6 -28.31 -17.00 -29.39
N PHE A 7 -27.54 -17.79 -30.15
CA PHE A 7 -27.20 -17.51 -31.53
C PHE A 7 -28.38 -17.89 -32.46
N LEU A 8 -28.93 -16.90 -33.15
CA LEU A 8 -29.86 -17.13 -34.29
C LEU A 8 -29.02 -17.23 -35.57
N LEU A 9 -28.90 -18.43 -36.13
CA LEU A 9 -28.39 -18.67 -37.48
C LEU A 9 -29.54 -18.58 -38.49
N LEU A 10 -29.39 -17.71 -39.48
CA LEU A 10 -30.21 -17.66 -40.68
C LEU A 10 -29.62 -18.55 -41.79
N PRO A 11 -30.38 -19.36 -42.49
CA PRO A 11 -29.91 -20.00 -43.72
C PRO A 11 -30.38 -19.28 -44.97
N THR A 12 -29.52 -19.25 -45.97
CA THR A 12 -29.69 -18.72 -47.32
C THR A 12 -30.52 -19.66 -48.20
N SER A 13 -31.25 -19.03 -49.12
CA SER A 13 -32.22 -19.56 -50.12
C SER A 13 -31.65 -20.58 -51.14
N PRO A 14 -32.43 -21.28 -52.00
CA PRO A 14 -33.37 -20.66 -52.97
C PRO A 14 -34.69 -21.40 -53.25
N ASN A 15 -35.62 -20.63 -53.86
CA ASN A 15 -36.92 -20.86 -54.51
C ASN A 15 -37.05 -22.15 -55.37
N PRO A 16 -38.26 -22.56 -55.91
CA PRO A 16 -39.64 -22.09 -55.71
C PRO A 16 -40.69 -23.23 -55.63
N PHE A 17 -41.85 -23.02 -55.03
CA PHE A 17 -43.08 -23.67 -55.46
C PHE A 17 -44.32 -22.84 -55.10
N LYS A 18 -45.16 -22.54 -56.13
CA LYS A 18 -46.47 -21.96 -56.01
C LYS A 18 -47.39 -22.90 -55.25
N MET A 19 -48.12 -22.39 -54.26
CA MET A 19 -49.49 -22.88 -53.98
C MET A 19 -50.36 -21.77 -53.44
N MET A 20 -51.57 -21.83 -53.95
CA MET A 20 -52.68 -20.92 -53.85
C MET A 20 -53.00 -20.43 -52.45
N THR A 21 -53.10 -19.12 -52.28
CA THR A 21 -53.76 -18.48 -51.14
C THR A 21 -55.24 -18.35 -51.37
N PRO A 22 -56.15 -18.72 -50.46
CA PRO A 22 -57.52 -18.26 -50.47
C PRO A 22 -57.54 -16.81 -49.96
N TRP A 23 -58.13 -15.93 -50.73
CA TRP A 23 -58.45 -14.56 -50.37
C TRP A 23 -59.34 -14.52 -49.12
N LEU A 24 -58.81 -14.04 -48.00
CA LEU A 24 -59.60 -13.64 -46.84
C LEU A 24 -59.83 -12.13 -46.89
N ASP A 25 -61.06 -11.77 -47.10
CA ASP A 25 -61.54 -10.39 -47.22
C ASP A 25 -61.31 -9.60 -45.90
N SER A 26 -60.39 -8.66 -45.95
CA SER A 26 -59.99 -7.82 -44.82
C SER A 26 -61.01 -6.74 -44.42
N ARG A 27 -62.21 -6.76 -44.92
CA ARG A 27 -63.22 -5.70 -44.72
C ARG A 27 -64.34 -6.02 -43.73
N LYS A 28 -64.33 -7.14 -43.06
CA LYS A 28 -65.33 -7.43 -42.02
C LYS A 28 -64.97 -6.78 -40.68
N PRO A 29 -65.87 -6.02 -40.05
CA PRO A 29 -65.61 -5.35 -38.77
C PRO A 29 -65.23 -6.30 -37.65
N GLU A 30 -65.67 -7.53 -37.62
CA GLU A 30 -65.34 -8.58 -36.66
C GLU A 30 -63.86 -8.96 -36.66
N TYR A 31 -63.13 -8.82 -37.77
CA TYR A 31 -61.69 -9.16 -37.83
C TYR A 31 -60.82 -8.08 -37.19
N LYS A 32 -61.20 -6.82 -37.26
CA LYS A 32 -60.53 -5.72 -36.55
C LYS A 32 -60.75 -5.84 -35.07
N TYR A 33 -61.95 -6.20 -34.60
CA TYR A 33 -62.21 -6.40 -33.17
C TYR A 33 -61.43 -7.58 -32.59
N ARG A 34 -61.36 -8.72 -33.31
CA ARG A 34 -60.55 -9.87 -32.86
C ARG A 34 -59.05 -9.56 -32.80
N ARG A 35 -58.47 -8.82 -33.77
CA ARG A 35 -57.06 -8.39 -33.69
C ARG A 35 -56.82 -7.42 -32.55
N VAL A 36 -57.64 -6.46 -32.30
CA VAL A 36 -57.55 -5.54 -31.19
C VAL A 36 -57.67 -6.30 -29.86
N LEU A 37 -58.60 -7.24 -29.74
CA LEU A 37 -58.75 -8.05 -28.53
C LEU A 37 -57.53 -8.97 -28.28
N VAL A 38 -56.94 -9.55 -29.31
CA VAL A 38 -55.71 -10.37 -29.15
C VAL A 38 -54.52 -9.50 -28.77
N ILE A 39 -54.33 -8.33 -29.38
CA ILE A 39 -53.23 -7.41 -29.05
C ILE A 39 -53.38 -6.87 -27.64
N THR A 40 -54.57 -6.49 -27.22
CA THR A 40 -54.82 -6.02 -25.84
C THR A 40 -54.65 -7.13 -24.80
N SER A 41 -55.03 -8.37 -25.13
CA SER A 41 -54.84 -9.53 -24.25
C SER A 41 -53.34 -9.89 -24.12
N VAL A 42 -52.57 -9.85 -25.21
CA VAL A 42 -51.14 -10.09 -25.19
C VAL A 42 -50.42 -8.98 -24.40
N LEU A 43 -50.79 -7.72 -24.59
CA LEU A 43 -50.23 -6.61 -23.78
C LEU A 43 -50.58 -6.73 -22.29
N ALA A 44 -51.83 -7.13 -21.96
CA ALA A 44 -52.22 -7.33 -20.56
C ALA A 44 -51.50 -8.50 -19.90
N ILE A 45 -51.26 -9.59 -20.64
CA ILE A 45 -50.50 -10.74 -20.13
C ILE A 45 -49.00 -10.40 -19.97
N THR A 46 -48.40 -9.66 -20.90
CA THR A 46 -47.02 -9.25 -20.79
C THR A 46 -46.79 -8.25 -19.64
N THR A 47 -47.70 -7.30 -19.42
CA THR A 47 -47.65 -6.40 -18.26
C THR A 47 -47.87 -7.15 -16.95
N LEU A 48 -48.75 -8.14 -16.91
CA LEU A 48 -48.97 -8.96 -15.72
C LEU A 48 -47.72 -9.84 -15.39
N ILE A 49 -47.09 -10.42 -16.41
CA ILE A 49 -45.86 -11.20 -16.25
C ILE A 49 -44.71 -10.29 -15.77
N LEU A 50 -44.58 -9.08 -16.36
CA LEU A 50 -43.58 -8.11 -15.95
C LEU A 50 -43.79 -7.65 -14.50
N SER A 51 -45.03 -7.40 -14.10
CA SER A 51 -45.36 -7.02 -12.72
C SER A 51 -45.13 -8.17 -11.72
N LEU A 52 -45.45 -9.41 -12.13
CA LEU A 52 -45.14 -10.59 -11.29
C LEU A 52 -43.63 -10.85 -11.17
N THR A 53 -42.89 -10.67 -12.26
CA THR A 53 -41.41 -10.81 -12.18
C THR A 53 -40.78 -9.72 -11.32
N LEU A 54 -41.24 -8.47 -11.40
CA LEU A 54 -40.80 -7.39 -10.51
C LEU A 54 -41.16 -7.66 -9.05
N LEU A 55 -42.36 -8.17 -8.75
CA LEU A 55 -42.78 -8.58 -7.41
C LEU A 55 -42.00 -9.78 -6.86
N ILE A 56 -41.61 -10.72 -7.72
CA ILE A 56 -40.81 -11.88 -7.37
C ILE A 56 -39.36 -11.44 -7.14
N ILE A 57 -38.82 -10.52 -7.97
CA ILE A 57 -37.47 -9.94 -7.75
C ILE A 57 -37.46 -9.13 -6.45
N ASP A 58 -38.50 -8.35 -6.15
CA ASP A 58 -38.60 -7.60 -4.90
C ASP A 58 -38.74 -8.49 -3.65
N ARG A 59 -39.30 -9.70 -3.80
CA ARG A 59 -39.40 -10.70 -2.72
C ARG A 59 -38.19 -11.64 -2.62
N LEU A 60 -37.46 -11.84 -3.70
CA LEU A 60 -36.26 -12.71 -3.72
C LEU A 60 -34.95 -11.94 -3.50
N CYS A 61 -34.95 -10.63 -3.70
CA CYS A 61 -33.92 -9.72 -3.21
C CYS A 61 -34.45 -9.04 -1.96
N PRO A 62 -34.05 -9.45 -0.76
CA PRO A 62 -34.39 -8.70 0.44
C PRO A 62 -33.79 -7.28 0.29
N GLN A 63 -34.64 -6.25 0.33
CA GLN A 63 -34.20 -4.85 0.39
C GLN A 63 -33.56 -4.50 1.73
N ASP A 64 -33.22 -5.47 2.55
CA ASP A 64 -32.52 -5.30 3.81
C ASP A 64 -31.06 -5.73 3.69
N SER A 65 -30.30 -5.08 2.80
CA SER A 65 -28.82 -5.06 2.93
C SER A 65 -28.36 -4.09 4.03
N SER A 66 -29.27 -3.35 4.67
CA SER A 66 -28.96 -2.45 5.78
C SER A 66 -28.74 -3.15 7.12
N SER A 67 -29.06 -4.45 7.25
CA SER A 67 -28.93 -5.18 8.53
C SER A 67 -27.66 -6.03 8.66
N LEU A 68 -26.79 -6.06 7.65
CA LEU A 68 -25.51 -6.82 7.72
C LEU A 68 -24.31 -5.95 8.13
N TRP A 69 -24.47 -4.63 8.25
CA TRP A 69 -23.38 -3.72 8.59
C TRP A 69 -23.75 -2.96 9.87
N ASP A 70 -23.32 -3.51 11.00
CA ASP A 70 -23.49 -2.84 12.29
C ASP A 70 -22.42 -1.76 12.46
N TYR A 71 -22.78 -0.53 12.08
CA TYR A 71 -21.93 0.67 12.24
C TYR A 71 -21.68 1.03 13.70
N SER A 72 -22.55 0.58 14.61
CA SER A 72 -22.46 0.90 16.05
C SER A 72 -21.25 0.27 16.76
N SER A 73 -20.56 -0.66 16.09
CA SER A 73 -19.40 -1.37 16.66
C SER A 73 -18.04 -0.76 16.33
N TYR A 74 -17.96 0.31 15.49
CA TYR A 74 -16.72 1.06 15.32
C TYR A 74 -16.49 1.96 16.52
N ASP A 75 -16.16 1.32 17.63
CA ASP A 75 -15.71 1.97 18.86
C ASP A 75 -14.30 2.51 18.55
N ILE A 76 -14.24 3.80 18.17
CA ILE A 76 -12.97 4.54 18.08
C ILE A 76 -12.43 4.58 19.50
N LYS A 77 -11.71 3.51 19.88
CA LYS A 77 -11.05 3.46 21.19
C LYS A 77 -10.20 4.71 21.35
N ASP A 78 -10.32 5.33 22.52
CA ASP A 78 -9.74 6.64 22.83
C ASP A 78 -8.21 6.72 22.86
N ASP A 79 -7.47 5.66 22.54
CA ASP A 79 -6.01 5.68 22.43
C ASP A 79 -5.57 5.65 20.95
N PRO A 80 -5.45 6.84 20.32
CA PRO A 80 -5.02 6.95 18.92
C PRO A 80 -3.55 6.61 18.72
N TRP A 81 -2.77 6.40 19.79
CA TRP A 81 -1.38 5.98 19.74
C TRP A 81 -1.20 4.57 20.29
N GLU A 82 -1.93 3.62 19.71
CA GLU A 82 -1.86 2.19 20.03
C GLU A 82 -0.41 1.63 19.89
N TYR A 83 0.41 2.31 19.08
CA TYR A 83 1.77 1.88 18.76
C TYR A 83 2.83 2.55 19.64
N ASN A 84 2.63 2.56 20.96
CA ASN A 84 3.65 2.96 21.91
C ASN A 84 4.40 1.73 22.41
N LEU A 85 5.58 1.45 21.83
CA LEU A 85 6.40 0.28 22.12
C LEU A 85 6.88 0.24 23.57
N SER A 86 7.09 1.41 24.18
CA SER A 86 7.51 1.50 25.60
C SER A 86 6.43 1.05 26.60
N LYS A 87 5.17 0.93 26.16
CA LYS A 87 4.06 0.43 26.98
C LYS A 87 3.79 -1.06 26.79
N ASN A 88 4.37 -1.71 25.78
CA ASN A 88 4.03 -3.07 25.38
C ASN A 88 4.65 -4.17 26.27
N ASN A 89 5.43 -3.83 27.28
CA ASN A 89 6.19 -4.78 28.11
C ASN A 89 7.04 -5.77 27.27
N PHE A 90 7.45 -5.37 26.06
CA PHE A 90 8.31 -6.18 25.22
C PHE A 90 9.73 -6.23 25.81
N THR A 91 10.32 -7.42 25.84
CA THR A 91 11.69 -7.60 26.35
C THR A 91 12.67 -7.69 25.20
N ILE A 92 13.55 -6.69 25.08
CA ILE A 92 14.68 -6.73 24.14
C ILE A 92 15.69 -7.76 24.63
N SER A 93 15.99 -8.77 23.79
CA SER A 93 16.78 -9.95 24.19
C SER A 93 17.61 -10.48 23.01
N ARG A 94 18.77 -11.09 23.33
CA ARG A 94 19.55 -11.90 22.39
C ARG A 94 19.11 -13.36 22.34
N VAL A 95 18.21 -13.78 23.23
CA VAL A 95 17.72 -15.15 23.26
C VAL A 95 16.57 -15.27 22.28
N PRO A 96 16.71 -16.04 21.19
CA PRO A 96 15.67 -16.18 20.20
C PRO A 96 14.36 -16.76 20.77
N ALA A 97 13.23 -16.22 20.35
CA ALA A 97 11.91 -16.68 20.69
C ALA A 97 11.06 -16.87 19.42
N THR A 98 9.93 -17.55 19.56
CA THR A 98 8.94 -17.60 18.47
C THR A 98 7.80 -16.66 18.78
N ARG A 99 7.49 -15.77 17.82
CA ARG A 99 6.39 -14.80 17.88
C ARG A 99 5.25 -15.29 17.03
N TYR A 100 4.09 -15.52 17.64
CA TYR A 100 2.90 -16.07 16.97
C TYR A 100 1.84 -15.00 16.80
N TYR A 101 1.30 -14.91 15.59
CA TYR A 101 0.20 -14.01 15.26
C TYR A 101 -0.87 -14.77 14.46
N GLU A 102 -2.13 -14.47 14.73
CA GLU A 102 -3.26 -14.96 13.94
C GLU A 102 -4.05 -13.76 13.39
N TRP A 103 -4.20 -13.73 12.08
CA TRP A 103 -4.85 -12.65 11.35
C TRP A 103 -6.02 -13.19 10.53
N THR A 104 -7.12 -12.43 10.56
CA THR A 104 -8.23 -12.57 9.63
C THR A 104 -8.32 -11.27 8.84
N ILE A 105 -8.27 -11.37 7.52
CA ILE A 105 -8.40 -10.23 6.61
C ILE A 105 -9.82 -10.22 6.09
N SER A 106 -10.56 -9.14 6.31
CA SER A 106 -11.96 -9.02 5.93
C SER A 106 -12.31 -7.59 5.51
N GLN A 107 -13.38 -7.44 4.72
CA GLN A 107 -13.86 -6.13 4.29
C GLN A 107 -14.83 -5.56 5.32
N HIS A 108 -14.62 -4.28 5.65
CA HIS A 108 -15.48 -3.51 6.55
C HIS A 108 -15.77 -2.12 5.99
N VAL A 109 -16.89 -1.54 6.37
CA VAL A 109 -17.15 -0.12 6.12
C VAL A 109 -16.63 0.66 7.32
N THR A 110 -15.79 1.68 7.05
CA THR A 110 -15.17 2.51 8.10
C THR A 110 -14.93 3.92 7.59
N ALA A 111 -14.63 4.87 8.50
CA ALA A 111 -14.47 6.28 8.20
C ALA A 111 -13.24 6.86 8.93
N PRO A 112 -12.01 6.55 8.51
CA PRO A 112 -10.79 6.98 9.19
C PRO A 112 -10.64 8.50 9.30
N ASP A 113 -11.13 9.23 8.30
CA ASP A 113 -11.12 10.69 8.23
C ASP A 113 -12.52 11.32 8.35
N GLY A 114 -13.53 10.49 8.59
CA GLY A 114 -14.93 10.89 8.66
C GLY A 114 -15.74 10.54 7.40
N PHE A 115 -15.09 10.21 6.27
CA PHE A 115 -15.76 9.75 5.06
C PHE A 115 -15.86 8.21 5.07
N GLU A 116 -17.10 7.69 5.01
CA GLU A 116 -17.33 6.24 5.00
C GLU A 116 -16.98 5.61 3.66
N ARG A 117 -16.17 4.54 3.71
CA ARG A 117 -15.85 3.69 2.56
C ARG A 117 -15.62 2.23 2.98
N PRO A 118 -15.74 1.27 2.04
CA PRO A 118 -15.24 -0.08 2.28
C PRO A 118 -13.72 -0.06 2.37
N MET A 119 -13.18 -0.74 3.39
CA MET A 119 -11.76 -0.95 3.59
C MET A 119 -11.47 -2.43 3.89
N LEU A 120 -10.25 -2.86 3.67
CA LEU A 120 -9.75 -4.19 3.96
C LEU A 120 -8.98 -4.15 5.27
N LEU A 121 -9.52 -4.79 6.32
CA LEU A 121 -8.96 -4.70 7.66
C LEU A 121 -8.33 -6.01 8.09
N VAL A 122 -7.27 -5.93 8.88
CA VAL A 122 -6.65 -7.07 9.54
C VAL A 122 -7.10 -7.11 10.99
N ASN A 123 -7.82 -8.16 11.38
CA ASN A 123 -8.46 -8.29 12.70
C ASN A 123 -9.36 -7.10 13.05
N GLY A 124 -10.04 -6.53 12.05
CA GLY A 124 -10.90 -5.37 12.23
C GLY A 124 -10.17 -4.06 12.57
N LYS A 125 -8.86 -3.97 12.33
CA LYS A 125 -8.02 -2.80 12.65
C LYS A 125 -7.47 -2.13 11.40
N PHE A 126 -7.33 -0.81 11.46
CA PHE A 126 -6.60 0.02 10.51
C PHE A 126 -5.88 1.17 11.25
N PRO A 127 -4.57 1.37 11.05
CA PRO A 127 -3.65 0.41 10.46
C PRO A 127 -3.70 -0.95 11.18
N GLY A 128 -3.20 -2.00 10.53
CA GLY A 128 -3.25 -3.36 11.03
C GLY A 128 -2.33 -3.63 12.25
N PRO A 129 -2.35 -4.84 12.80
CA PRO A 129 -1.63 -5.18 14.03
C PRO A 129 -0.12 -4.98 13.93
N LEU A 130 0.49 -4.49 15.01
CA LEU A 130 1.94 -4.47 15.18
C LEU A 130 2.52 -5.88 15.20
N VAL A 131 3.59 -6.10 14.43
CA VAL A 131 4.49 -7.24 14.58
C VAL A 131 5.75 -6.77 15.27
N GLU A 132 6.08 -7.34 16.42
CA GLU A 132 7.21 -6.94 17.26
C GLU A 132 8.07 -8.18 17.59
N ALA A 133 9.36 -8.12 17.27
CA ALA A 133 10.30 -9.23 17.46
C ALA A 133 11.69 -8.73 17.78
N ASN A 134 12.56 -9.63 18.24
CA ASN A 134 14.01 -9.39 18.36
C ASN A 134 14.76 -9.94 17.14
N ALA A 135 15.93 -9.40 16.85
CA ALA A 135 16.89 -10.02 15.95
C ALA A 135 17.15 -11.47 16.38
N GLY A 136 17.00 -12.41 15.43
CA GLY A 136 17.10 -13.85 15.69
C GLY A 136 15.76 -14.53 16.05
N ASP A 137 14.70 -13.81 16.35
CA ASP A 137 13.38 -14.38 16.60
C ASP A 137 12.79 -15.05 15.33
N ARG A 138 11.95 -16.04 15.56
CA ARG A 138 11.12 -16.66 14.53
C ARG A 138 9.74 -16.04 14.55
N ILE A 139 9.31 -15.51 13.42
CA ILE A 139 7.98 -14.92 13.24
C ILE A 139 7.08 -15.95 12.55
N VAL A 140 5.92 -16.21 13.13
CA VAL A 140 4.90 -17.12 12.60
C VAL A 140 3.57 -16.37 12.55
N VAL A 141 3.06 -16.12 11.34
CA VAL A 141 1.79 -15.41 11.13
C VAL A 141 0.86 -16.27 10.30
N LYS A 142 -0.21 -16.73 10.94
CA LYS A 142 -1.30 -17.42 10.25
C LYS A 142 -2.29 -16.37 9.72
N VAL A 143 -2.41 -16.30 8.41
CA VAL A 143 -3.34 -15.40 7.72
C VAL A 143 -4.52 -16.18 7.20
N THR A 144 -5.73 -15.80 7.58
CA THR A 144 -7.00 -16.28 7.04
C THR A 144 -7.59 -15.21 6.14
N ASN A 145 -7.87 -15.56 4.89
CA ASN A 145 -8.47 -14.67 3.91
C ASN A 145 -9.99 -14.81 3.91
N ASP A 146 -10.69 -13.89 4.55
CA ASP A 146 -12.16 -13.80 4.56
C ASP A 146 -12.67 -12.71 3.58
N MET A 147 -11.95 -12.53 2.47
CA MET A 147 -12.32 -11.63 1.37
C MET A 147 -12.78 -12.44 0.16
N VAL A 148 -13.32 -11.74 -0.84
CA VAL A 148 -13.75 -12.34 -2.12
C VAL A 148 -12.61 -12.52 -3.13
N ASN A 149 -11.48 -11.85 -2.92
CA ASN A 149 -10.29 -11.92 -3.76
C ASN A 149 -9.13 -12.59 -3.03
N GLY A 150 -8.20 -13.17 -3.79
CA GLY A 150 -6.96 -13.70 -3.23
C GLY A 150 -6.07 -12.59 -2.67
N THR A 151 -5.23 -12.92 -1.69
CA THR A 151 -4.30 -11.97 -1.03
C THR A 151 -2.94 -12.59 -0.75
N ALA A 152 -1.94 -11.77 -0.47
CA ALA A 152 -0.62 -12.19 0.01
C ALA A 152 0.00 -11.06 0.84
N ILE A 153 0.83 -11.40 1.84
CA ILE A 153 1.46 -10.43 2.72
C ILE A 153 2.97 -10.41 2.48
N HIS A 154 3.48 -9.24 2.13
CA HIS A 154 4.91 -8.96 2.04
C HIS A 154 5.44 -8.33 3.33
N TRP A 155 6.67 -8.70 3.68
CA TRP A 155 7.40 -8.26 4.88
C TRP A 155 8.48 -7.26 4.46
N HIS A 156 8.07 -6.02 4.21
CA HIS A 156 8.90 -5.00 3.59
C HIS A 156 10.19 -4.73 4.36
N GLY A 157 11.33 -4.91 3.68
CA GLY A 157 12.67 -4.75 4.21
C GLY A 157 13.25 -5.99 4.89
N MET A 158 12.49 -7.10 5.03
CA MET A 158 13.02 -8.35 5.55
C MET A 158 13.85 -9.09 4.49
N PHE A 159 15.02 -9.61 4.89
CA PHE A 159 15.91 -10.32 3.97
C PHE A 159 15.37 -11.66 3.50
N GLN A 160 14.49 -12.30 4.25
CA GLN A 160 13.94 -13.62 3.94
C GLN A 160 15.04 -14.64 3.53
N ASN A 161 16.23 -14.53 4.13
CA ASN A 161 17.36 -15.39 3.83
C ASN A 161 17.04 -16.84 4.21
N GLY A 162 17.08 -17.75 3.21
CA GLY A 162 16.69 -19.14 3.35
C GLY A 162 15.20 -19.38 3.43
N THR A 163 14.37 -18.35 3.23
CA THR A 163 12.90 -18.42 3.23
C THR A 163 12.28 -17.53 2.14
N ASN A 164 12.91 -17.42 0.97
CA ASN A 164 12.44 -16.56 -0.13
C ASN A 164 10.96 -16.81 -0.49
N TRP A 165 10.45 -18.05 -0.35
CA TRP A 165 9.03 -18.37 -0.55
C TRP A 165 8.07 -17.75 0.49
N MET A 166 8.59 -17.13 1.55
CA MET A 166 7.83 -16.38 2.56
C MET A 166 7.84 -14.86 2.32
N ASP A 167 8.50 -14.39 1.26
CA ASP A 167 8.55 -12.96 0.90
C ASP A 167 7.18 -12.36 0.58
N GLY A 168 6.23 -13.17 0.10
CA GLY A 168 4.84 -12.78 -0.03
C GLY A 168 4.47 -12.02 -1.30
N THR A 169 5.36 -11.99 -2.30
CA THR A 169 5.13 -11.29 -3.57
C THR A 169 4.36 -12.18 -4.55
N THR A 170 3.11 -11.81 -4.83
CA THR A 170 2.24 -12.56 -5.76
C THR A 170 2.82 -12.60 -7.17
N GLY A 171 2.91 -13.79 -7.74
CA GLY A 171 3.46 -14.01 -9.09
C GLY A 171 4.98 -14.07 -9.14
N VAL A 172 5.68 -13.78 -8.03
CA VAL A 172 7.13 -13.94 -7.89
C VAL A 172 7.46 -15.09 -6.94
N THR A 173 7.08 -14.99 -5.67
CA THR A 173 7.45 -15.98 -4.65
C THR A 173 6.32 -16.93 -4.27
N GLN A 174 5.07 -16.52 -4.49
CA GLN A 174 3.89 -17.33 -4.15
C GLN A 174 2.68 -17.01 -5.04
N CYS A 175 1.71 -17.93 -5.01
CA CYS A 175 0.34 -17.66 -5.44
C CYS A 175 -0.45 -16.97 -4.32
N PRO A 176 -1.52 -16.22 -4.63
CA PRO A 176 -2.34 -15.59 -3.60
C PRO A 176 -3.04 -16.63 -2.72
N ILE A 177 -3.27 -16.28 -1.45
CA ILE A 177 -4.12 -17.05 -0.51
C ILE A 177 -5.56 -16.93 -1.00
N PRO A 178 -6.23 -18.04 -1.40
CA PRO A 178 -7.58 -17.97 -1.95
C PRO A 178 -8.62 -17.53 -0.92
N PRO A 179 -9.80 -17.04 -1.35
CA PRO A 179 -10.93 -16.77 -0.49
C PRO A 179 -11.31 -17.96 0.41
N GLY A 180 -11.57 -17.70 1.70
CA GLY A 180 -11.92 -18.70 2.69
C GLY A 180 -10.79 -19.64 3.11
N GLN A 181 -9.56 -19.43 2.63
CA GLN A 181 -8.39 -20.26 2.94
C GLN A 181 -7.44 -19.54 3.90
N SER A 182 -6.50 -20.32 4.46
CA SER A 182 -5.45 -19.79 5.33
C SER A 182 -4.08 -20.21 4.81
N PHE A 183 -3.08 -19.37 5.10
CA PHE A 183 -1.66 -19.64 4.89
C PHE A 183 -0.86 -19.20 6.10
N THR A 184 0.26 -19.87 6.41
CA THR A 184 1.11 -19.53 7.55
C THR A 184 2.48 -19.09 7.06
N TYR A 185 2.76 -17.78 7.18
CA TYR A 185 4.11 -17.26 7.01
C TYR A 185 4.96 -17.66 8.20
N ASN A 186 6.17 -18.13 7.93
CA ASN A 186 7.05 -18.68 8.95
C ASN A 186 8.52 -18.48 8.53
N PHE A 187 9.18 -17.53 9.16
CA PHE A 187 10.56 -17.15 8.85
C PHE A 187 11.31 -16.70 10.11
N THR A 188 12.63 -16.67 10.02
CA THR A 188 13.51 -16.21 11.10
C THR A 188 14.12 -14.86 10.71
N VAL A 189 14.10 -13.91 11.64
CA VAL A 189 14.75 -12.61 11.47
C VAL A 189 16.25 -12.79 11.72
N ALA A 190 17.05 -12.77 10.65
CA ALA A 190 18.48 -12.97 10.75
C ALA A 190 19.22 -11.64 10.73
N ASN A 191 19.88 -11.29 11.83
CA ASN A 191 20.81 -10.13 11.93
C ASN A 191 20.26 -8.80 11.39
N GLN A 192 18.95 -8.58 11.52
CA GLN A 192 18.29 -7.33 11.18
C GLN A 192 17.65 -6.74 12.43
N TRP A 193 17.66 -5.42 12.54
CA TRP A 193 16.89 -4.64 13.49
C TRP A 193 16.52 -3.31 12.88
N GLY A 194 15.54 -2.62 13.46
CA GLY A 194 15.07 -1.32 13.00
C GLY A 194 13.57 -1.29 12.67
N THR A 195 13.21 -0.34 11.84
CA THR A 195 11.83 -0.02 11.47
C THR A 195 11.50 -0.58 10.10
N TYR A 196 10.52 -1.49 10.08
CA TYR A 196 9.99 -2.16 8.90
C TYR A 196 8.47 -2.06 8.91
N TRP A 197 7.82 -2.63 7.92
CA TRP A 197 6.37 -2.72 7.85
C TRP A 197 5.93 -3.94 7.04
N TRP A 198 4.67 -4.28 7.12
CA TRP A 198 4.08 -5.36 6.33
C TRP A 198 2.86 -4.82 5.57
N HIS A 199 2.62 -5.36 4.38
CA HIS A 199 1.50 -4.95 3.54
C HIS A 199 1.07 -6.05 2.56
N ALA A 200 -0.15 -5.94 2.04
CA ALA A 200 -0.56 -6.80 0.94
C ALA A 200 0.31 -6.56 -0.30
N HIS A 201 0.75 -7.64 -0.94
CA HIS A 201 1.45 -7.59 -2.22
C HIS A 201 0.68 -8.41 -3.28
N ALA A 202 -0.64 -8.22 -3.29
CA ALA A 202 -1.59 -8.83 -4.21
C ALA A 202 -2.50 -7.72 -4.72
N ALA A 203 -2.37 -7.35 -6.00
CA ALA A 203 -2.99 -6.16 -6.58
C ALA A 203 -2.71 -4.93 -5.70
N SER A 204 -3.63 -3.99 -5.62
CA SER A 204 -3.49 -2.74 -4.86
C SER A 204 -4.15 -2.79 -3.48
N GLN A 205 -4.22 -3.99 -2.85
CA GLN A 205 -5.00 -4.18 -1.62
C GLN A 205 -4.46 -3.41 -0.41
N TYR A 206 -3.17 -3.06 -0.37
CA TYR A 206 -2.64 -2.29 0.75
C TYR A 206 -3.17 -0.86 0.78
N VAL A 207 -3.50 -0.27 -0.38
CA VAL A 207 -4.15 1.05 -0.50
C VAL A 207 -5.51 1.07 0.20
N ASP A 208 -6.18 -0.09 0.25
CA ASP A 208 -7.48 -0.26 0.92
C ASP A 208 -7.36 -0.66 2.40
N GLY A 209 -6.13 -0.79 2.95
CA GLY A 209 -5.93 -0.89 4.39
C GLY A 209 -5.19 -2.13 4.91
N ILE A 210 -4.73 -3.05 4.05
CA ILE A 210 -3.93 -4.22 4.50
C ILE A 210 -2.47 -3.78 4.67
N VAL A 211 -2.20 -3.03 5.73
CA VAL A 211 -0.87 -2.53 6.11
C VAL A 211 -0.70 -2.50 7.63
N GLY A 212 0.53 -2.63 8.12
CA GLY A 212 0.83 -2.44 9.54
C GLY A 212 2.33 -2.43 9.83
N PRO A 213 2.73 -2.00 11.03
CA PRO A 213 4.13 -1.85 11.40
C PRO A 213 4.78 -3.20 11.75
N LEU A 214 6.06 -3.33 11.43
CA LEU A 214 6.94 -4.44 11.82
C LEU A 214 8.21 -3.86 12.45
N ILE A 215 8.42 -4.12 13.73
CA ILE A 215 9.56 -3.59 14.48
C ILE A 215 10.42 -4.73 14.96
N ILE A 216 11.70 -4.64 14.64
CA ILE A 216 12.70 -5.60 15.10
C ILE A 216 13.67 -4.90 16.03
N HIS A 217 13.76 -5.40 17.25
CA HIS A 217 14.68 -4.89 18.28
C HIS A 217 15.99 -5.64 18.31
N SER A 218 17.04 -4.97 18.78
CA SER A 218 18.31 -5.60 19.11
C SER A 218 18.96 -4.89 20.30
N PRO A 219 19.54 -5.63 21.24
CA PRO A 219 20.40 -5.01 22.26
C PRO A 219 21.66 -4.35 21.71
N ASP A 220 21.97 -4.57 20.43
CA ASP A 220 23.13 -4.00 19.73
C ASP A 220 22.81 -2.70 18.98
N GLU A 221 21.56 -2.23 19.07
CA GLU A 221 21.14 -0.97 18.47
C GLU A 221 21.87 0.22 19.13
N PRO A 222 22.55 1.09 18.35
CA PRO A 222 23.48 2.08 18.90
C PRO A 222 22.81 3.26 19.59
N HIS A 223 21.49 3.44 19.43
CA HIS A 223 20.76 4.61 19.93
C HIS A 223 19.79 4.30 21.08
N LEU A 224 19.82 3.09 21.67
CA LEU A 224 18.93 2.68 22.75
C LEU A 224 18.97 3.58 23.99
N ASP A 225 20.10 4.23 24.25
CA ASP A 225 20.31 5.14 25.39
C ASP A 225 19.92 6.60 25.09
N LYS A 226 19.41 6.90 23.90
CA LYS A 226 19.13 8.26 23.44
C LYS A 226 17.68 8.70 23.64
N TYR A 227 16.77 7.79 23.97
CA TYR A 227 15.35 8.08 24.13
C TYR A 227 14.74 7.37 25.33
N ASP A 228 13.70 7.97 25.88
CA ASP A 228 12.92 7.46 27.01
C ASP A 228 11.69 6.67 26.56
N GLN A 229 11.15 7.00 25.37
CA GLN A 229 9.94 6.41 24.81
C GLN A 229 10.15 6.10 23.32
N ASP A 230 9.57 5.00 22.86
CA ASP A 230 9.65 4.53 21.47
C ASP A 230 8.24 4.40 20.86
N LEU A 231 7.99 5.12 19.81
CA LEU A 231 6.66 5.31 19.21
C LEU A 231 6.70 5.07 17.70
N ILE A 232 5.57 4.60 17.14
CA ILE A 232 5.42 4.45 15.69
C ILE A 232 4.44 5.50 15.17
N MET A 233 4.80 6.13 14.05
CA MET A 233 3.96 7.04 13.29
C MET A 233 3.88 6.57 11.84
N MET A 234 2.73 6.04 11.44
CA MET A 234 2.44 5.69 10.06
C MET A 234 1.76 6.88 9.39
N VAL A 235 2.30 7.31 8.25
CA VAL A 235 1.68 8.32 7.40
C VAL A 235 1.23 7.67 6.10
N SER A 236 0.06 8.04 5.58
CA SER A 236 -0.46 7.52 4.32
C SER A 236 -1.32 8.55 3.61
N ASP A 237 -1.32 8.51 2.29
CA ASP A 237 -2.42 9.06 1.51
C ASP A 237 -3.70 8.24 1.73
N HIS A 238 -4.86 8.84 1.44
CA HIS A 238 -6.15 8.21 1.61
C HIS A 238 -7.09 8.57 0.47
N TYR A 239 -7.69 7.54 -0.12
CA TYR A 239 -8.63 7.66 -1.24
C TYR A 239 -10.02 7.28 -0.76
N HIS A 240 -11.04 8.03 -1.16
CA HIS A 240 -12.43 7.70 -0.87
C HIS A 240 -12.99 6.64 -1.84
N THR A 241 -12.34 6.46 -2.98
CA THR A 241 -12.63 5.39 -3.95
C THR A 241 -11.74 4.16 -3.69
N ASP A 242 -12.27 2.96 -3.88
CA ASP A 242 -11.50 1.72 -3.69
C ASP A 242 -10.38 1.58 -4.73
N SER A 243 -9.30 0.90 -4.35
CA SER A 243 -8.08 0.77 -5.15
C SER A 243 -8.32 0.03 -6.48
N ALA A 244 -9.20 -0.97 -6.49
CA ALA A 244 -9.49 -1.74 -7.71
C ALA A 244 -10.17 -0.87 -8.77
N SER A 245 -11.08 0.03 -8.35
CA SER A 245 -11.71 1.02 -9.22
C SER A 245 -10.71 2.04 -9.74
N LEU A 246 -9.82 2.54 -8.88
CA LEU A 246 -8.78 3.50 -9.25
C LEU A 246 -7.78 2.90 -10.25
N VAL A 247 -7.32 1.66 -10.04
CA VAL A 247 -6.44 0.95 -10.97
C VAL A 247 -7.14 0.72 -12.30
N ALA A 248 -8.41 0.28 -12.28
CA ALA A 248 -9.17 0.06 -13.50
C ALA A 248 -9.34 1.36 -14.30
N TRP A 249 -9.57 2.50 -13.63
CA TRP A 249 -9.60 3.81 -14.25
C TRP A 249 -8.23 4.22 -14.78
N TYR A 250 -7.17 4.12 -13.97
CA TYR A 250 -5.81 4.51 -14.34
C TYR A 250 -5.29 3.77 -15.59
N LEU A 251 -5.57 2.47 -15.67
CA LEU A 251 -5.16 1.63 -16.81
C LEU A 251 -6.11 1.76 -18.02
N SER A 252 -7.18 2.54 -17.91
CA SER A 252 -8.14 2.77 -19.00
C SER A 252 -7.78 3.98 -19.85
N THR A 253 -8.46 4.14 -20.97
CA THR A 253 -8.32 5.33 -21.81
C THR A 253 -8.88 6.61 -21.17
N ALA A 254 -9.69 6.48 -20.11
CA ALA A 254 -10.34 7.60 -19.45
C ALA A 254 -9.38 8.43 -18.57
N SER A 255 -8.29 7.82 -18.10
CA SER A 255 -7.29 8.51 -17.27
C SER A 255 -6.38 9.44 -18.08
N GLU A 256 -6.24 9.19 -19.40
CA GLU A 256 -5.25 9.86 -20.26
C GLU A 256 -3.80 9.75 -19.72
N GLY A 257 -3.55 8.78 -18.83
CA GLY A 257 -2.24 8.56 -18.18
C GLY A 257 -2.04 9.30 -16.85
N VAL A 258 -3.06 10.01 -16.38
CA VAL A 258 -3.02 10.72 -15.09
C VAL A 258 -3.19 9.72 -13.95
N GLU A 259 -2.33 9.80 -12.93
CA GLU A 259 -2.42 9.00 -11.72
C GLU A 259 -3.61 9.43 -10.85
N PRO A 260 -4.21 8.48 -10.11
CA PRO A 260 -5.14 8.83 -9.04
C PRO A 260 -4.46 9.68 -7.98
N VAL A 261 -5.00 10.85 -7.68
CA VAL A 261 -4.54 11.70 -6.57
C VAL A 261 -5.43 11.47 -5.34
N PRO A 262 -4.86 11.52 -4.11
CA PRO A 262 -5.63 11.24 -2.90
C PRO A 262 -6.70 12.30 -2.61
N ASP A 263 -7.71 11.89 -1.84
CA ASP A 263 -8.74 12.80 -1.32
C ASP A 263 -8.34 13.38 0.05
N ASN A 264 -7.49 12.70 0.79
CA ASN A 264 -6.99 13.09 2.11
C ASN A 264 -5.67 12.35 2.42
N GLY A 265 -5.16 12.52 3.63
CA GLY A 265 -4.10 11.72 4.20
C GLY A 265 -4.34 11.43 5.67
N LEU A 266 -3.62 10.45 6.21
CA LEU A 266 -3.83 9.96 7.58
C LEU A 266 -2.51 9.88 8.35
N ILE A 267 -2.56 10.15 9.65
CA ILE A 267 -1.51 9.80 10.61
C ILE A 267 -2.08 8.76 11.57
N ASN A 268 -1.45 7.60 11.64
CA ASN A 268 -1.93 6.45 12.41
C ASN A 268 -3.41 6.12 12.13
N GLY A 269 -3.79 6.16 10.84
CA GLY A 269 -5.14 5.84 10.40
C GLY A 269 -6.20 6.87 10.74
N ARG A 270 -5.84 8.12 11.07
CA ARG A 270 -6.78 9.19 11.45
C ARG A 270 -6.46 10.53 10.83
N ASN A 271 -7.49 11.25 10.44
CA ASN A 271 -7.51 12.67 10.12
C ASN A 271 -8.96 13.18 10.17
N SER A 272 -9.19 14.39 9.71
CA SER A 272 -10.52 14.99 9.51
C SER A 272 -10.64 15.45 8.07
N PHE A 273 -11.77 15.13 7.43
CA PHE A 273 -12.10 15.59 6.09
C PHE A 273 -13.24 16.61 6.14
N ASP A 274 -13.20 17.64 5.29
CA ASP A 274 -14.30 18.59 5.16
C ASP A 274 -15.37 18.02 4.23
N CYS A 275 -16.44 17.50 4.79
CA CYS A 275 -17.54 16.89 4.04
C CYS A 275 -18.26 17.86 3.09
N SER A 276 -18.07 19.18 3.23
CA SER A 276 -18.61 20.15 2.27
C SER A 276 -17.93 20.06 0.91
N LEU A 277 -16.69 19.55 0.89
CA LEU A 277 -15.88 19.31 -0.30
C LEU A 277 -16.15 17.94 -0.95
N ALA A 278 -16.91 17.05 -0.31
CA ALA A 278 -17.36 15.77 -0.88
C ALA A 278 -18.37 16.00 -2.02
N THR A 279 -17.94 16.72 -3.04
CA THR A 279 -18.64 16.86 -4.32
C THR A 279 -18.46 15.58 -5.13
N GLU A 280 -19.14 15.47 -6.28
CA GLU A 280 -19.01 14.29 -7.17
C GLU A 280 -17.54 13.87 -7.28
N ALA A 281 -17.28 12.60 -6.97
CA ALA A 281 -15.92 12.06 -6.92
C ALA A 281 -15.18 12.41 -8.22
N LEU A 282 -13.94 12.92 -8.09
CA LEU A 282 -13.05 13.16 -9.23
C LEU A 282 -12.87 11.90 -10.07
N PHE A 283 -12.97 10.74 -9.42
CA PHE A 283 -12.86 9.43 -10.04
C PHE A 283 -14.23 8.72 -10.03
N PRO A 284 -14.67 8.18 -11.17
CA PRO A 284 -15.98 7.53 -11.28
C PRO A 284 -16.04 6.34 -10.31
N SER A 285 -17.00 6.39 -9.39
CA SER A 285 -17.39 5.22 -8.63
C SER A 285 -17.94 4.15 -9.58
N THR A 286 -17.49 2.91 -9.43
CA THR A 286 -18.07 1.78 -10.18
C THR A 286 -19.58 1.69 -9.91
N PRO A 287 -20.41 1.43 -10.95
CA PRO A 287 -21.82 1.11 -10.75
C PRO A 287 -21.93 -0.11 -9.81
N GLY A 288 -22.48 0.07 -8.62
CA GLY A 288 -22.57 -0.98 -7.60
C GLY A 288 -21.79 -0.71 -6.31
N SER A 289 -20.89 0.28 -6.25
CA SER A 289 -20.34 0.79 -4.99
C SER A 289 -21.49 1.49 -4.26
N GLY A 290 -22.17 0.79 -3.37
CA GLY A 290 -23.47 1.14 -2.79
C GLY A 290 -23.58 2.51 -2.13
N GLY A 291 -23.53 3.59 -2.92
CA GLY A 291 -23.92 4.93 -2.49
C GLY A 291 -23.12 5.50 -1.32
N TYR A 292 -21.85 5.16 -1.20
CA TYR A 292 -20.94 5.84 -0.27
C TYR A 292 -20.78 7.27 -0.78
N GLY A 293 -21.30 8.22 -0.08
CA GLY A 293 -21.36 9.60 -0.54
C GLY A 293 -21.56 10.58 0.60
N ARG A 294 -21.84 11.82 0.21
CA ARG A 294 -22.01 12.98 1.10
C ARG A 294 -22.88 12.71 2.34
N ASP A 295 -23.87 11.85 2.23
CA ASP A 295 -24.82 11.55 3.32
C ASP A 295 -24.20 10.70 4.45
N ARG A 296 -22.98 10.17 4.27
CA ARG A 296 -22.24 9.35 5.23
C ARG A 296 -20.84 9.91 5.49
N CYS A 297 -20.73 11.21 5.65
CA CYS A 297 -19.49 11.90 5.95
C CYS A 297 -19.65 12.76 7.22
N TYR A 298 -18.66 12.71 8.12
CA TYR A 298 -18.64 13.37 9.41
C TYR A 298 -17.48 14.37 9.49
N SER A 299 -17.75 15.66 9.25
CA SER A 299 -16.74 16.73 9.20
C SER A 299 -16.08 16.93 10.53
N ASN A 300 -15.55 16.43 11.30
CA ASN A 300 -14.84 16.61 12.58
C ASN A 300 -14.40 15.27 13.17
N ALA A 301 -14.03 14.33 12.30
CA ALA A 301 -13.40 13.10 12.75
C ALA A 301 -12.14 13.44 13.58
N PRO A 302 -11.87 12.71 14.68
CA PRO A 302 -10.77 13.05 15.57
C PRO A 302 -9.42 12.74 14.92
N ARG A 303 -8.49 13.68 15.02
CA ARG A 303 -7.09 13.47 14.64
C ARG A 303 -6.36 12.66 15.71
N ALA A 304 -5.27 12.00 15.31
CA ALA A 304 -4.37 11.34 16.23
C ALA A 304 -3.76 12.34 17.23
N VAL A 305 -3.53 11.89 18.47
CA VAL A 305 -2.94 12.69 19.55
C VAL A 305 -1.74 11.94 20.12
N LEU A 306 -0.56 12.52 20.04
CA LEU A 306 0.62 12.05 20.73
C LEU A 306 0.79 12.82 22.05
N ASP A 307 0.67 12.10 23.15
CA ASP A 307 0.91 12.63 24.49
C ASP A 307 2.39 12.57 24.85
N VAL A 308 2.98 13.72 25.17
CA VAL A 308 4.36 13.84 25.61
C VAL A 308 4.47 14.43 27.01
N GLU A 309 5.57 14.13 27.71
CA GLU A 309 5.90 14.65 29.03
C GLU A 309 7.17 15.51 28.91
N HIS A 310 7.13 16.69 29.54
CA HIS A 310 8.25 17.62 29.51
C HIS A 310 9.54 16.98 30.03
N GLY A 311 10.61 17.16 29.28
CA GLY A 311 11.97 16.70 29.60
C GLY A 311 12.27 15.28 29.14
N LEU A 312 11.30 14.56 28.53
CA LEU A 312 11.56 13.25 27.95
C LEU A 312 11.95 13.38 26.46
N THR A 313 12.76 12.45 25.99
CA THR A 313 13.10 12.28 24.58
C THR A 313 12.30 11.11 23.99
N TYR A 314 11.71 11.34 22.85
CA TYR A 314 10.87 10.37 22.13
C TYR A 314 11.56 9.94 20.84
N ARG A 315 11.73 8.63 20.65
CA ARG A 315 11.98 8.10 19.32
C ARG A 315 10.63 7.98 18.60
N ILE A 316 10.51 8.54 17.42
CA ILE A 316 9.35 8.41 16.56
C ILE A 316 9.78 7.68 15.28
N ARG A 317 9.24 6.48 15.07
CA ARG A 317 9.46 5.65 13.88
C ARG A 317 8.46 6.02 12.82
N ILE A 318 8.86 6.82 11.84
CA ILE A 318 8.01 7.31 10.76
C ILE A 318 8.04 6.30 9.61
N ILE A 319 6.87 5.85 9.18
CA ILE A 319 6.70 4.89 8.08
C ILE A 319 5.72 5.50 7.08
N ASN A 320 6.15 5.74 5.84
CA ASN A 320 5.21 6.12 4.78
C ASN A 320 4.61 4.85 4.15
N THR A 321 3.34 4.60 4.45
CA THR A 321 2.54 3.49 3.94
C THR A 321 1.54 3.92 2.87
N GLY A 322 1.74 5.10 2.29
CA GLY A 322 0.96 5.60 1.18
C GLY A 322 1.17 4.81 -0.10
N SER A 323 0.38 5.13 -1.09
CA SER A 323 0.43 4.50 -2.42
C SER A 323 1.02 5.41 -3.50
N PHE A 324 1.05 6.73 -3.25
CA PHE A 324 1.49 7.72 -4.22
C PHE A 324 2.23 8.90 -3.58
N ALA A 325 1.67 9.50 -2.53
CA ALA A 325 2.16 10.77 -2.01
C ALA A 325 3.49 10.65 -1.25
N ASP A 326 4.43 11.55 -1.55
CA ASP A 326 5.51 11.88 -0.64
C ASP A 326 5.03 12.90 0.40
N PHE A 327 5.59 12.78 1.61
CA PHE A 327 5.27 13.66 2.73
C PHE A 327 6.51 14.40 3.21
N LYS A 328 6.32 15.58 3.76
CA LYS A 328 7.32 16.29 4.57
C LYS A 328 6.81 16.34 6.00
N VAL A 329 7.42 15.51 6.84
CA VAL A 329 7.01 15.36 8.25
C VAL A 329 7.76 16.36 9.10
N SER A 330 7.03 17.13 9.91
CA SER A 330 7.58 18.08 10.89
C SER A 330 6.73 18.11 12.16
N VAL A 331 7.29 18.69 13.21
CA VAL A 331 6.56 19.03 14.43
C VAL A 331 6.80 20.52 14.70
N ASP A 332 5.70 21.27 14.84
CA ASP A 332 5.79 22.71 15.08
C ASP A 332 6.70 23.01 16.27
N GLU A 333 7.64 23.95 16.09
CA GLU A 333 8.57 24.43 17.13
C GLU A 333 9.52 23.37 17.71
N HIS A 334 9.57 22.12 17.18
CA HIS A 334 10.48 21.06 17.61
C HIS A 334 11.42 20.65 16.48
N GLU A 335 12.72 20.71 16.74
CA GLU A 335 13.73 20.17 15.83
C GLU A 335 13.73 18.63 15.95
N LEU A 336 13.87 17.93 14.83
CA LEU A 336 13.95 16.48 14.77
C LEU A 336 15.40 16.05 14.51
N GLU A 337 15.82 14.91 15.07
CA GLU A 337 17.15 14.35 14.83
C GLU A 337 17.03 12.96 14.23
N VAL A 338 17.35 12.81 12.93
CA VAL A 338 17.27 11.53 12.21
C VAL A 338 18.37 10.59 12.71
N ILE A 339 17.98 9.40 13.15
CA ILE A 339 18.89 8.36 13.71
C ILE A 339 18.81 7.03 12.96
N GLU A 340 17.85 6.84 12.06
CA GLU A 340 17.68 5.61 11.27
C GLU A 340 17.03 5.95 9.92
N ALA A 341 17.40 5.22 8.87
CA ALA A 341 16.72 5.20 7.57
C ALA A 341 16.63 3.75 7.05
N ASP A 342 15.43 3.26 6.75
CA ASP A 342 15.11 1.93 6.23
C ASP A 342 15.84 0.78 6.97
N GLY A 343 15.79 0.78 8.32
CA GLY A 343 16.45 -0.25 9.15
C GLY A 343 17.97 -0.11 9.26
N VAL A 344 18.54 1.00 8.80
CA VAL A 344 19.97 1.28 8.95
C VAL A 344 20.16 2.45 9.91
N ASP A 345 20.92 2.21 11.00
CA ASP A 345 21.26 3.26 11.96
C ASP A 345 22.13 4.34 11.31
N MET A 346 21.84 5.60 11.60
CA MET A 346 22.54 6.78 11.08
C MET A 346 23.31 7.50 12.17
N VAL A 347 24.38 8.18 11.79
CA VAL A 347 24.95 9.23 12.62
C VAL A 347 23.87 10.31 12.75
N PRO A 348 23.50 10.73 13.98
CA PRO A 348 22.39 11.66 14.18
C PRO A 348 22.54 12.96 13.38
N VAL A 349 21.48 13.37 12.73
CA VAL A 349 21.43 14.58 11.89
C VAL A 349 20.15 15.37 12.18
N LYS A 350 20.31 16.65 12.51
CA LYS A 350 19.21 17.55 12.84
C LYS A 350 18.54 18.10 11.59
N VAL A 351 17.22 18.11 11.60
CA VAL A 351 16.38 18.61 10.53
C VAL A 351 15.11 19.25 11.09
N GLU A 352 14.54 20.20 10.40
CA GLU A 352 13.22 20.75 10.72
C GLU A 352 12.09 19.90 10.11
N ARG A 353 12.36 19.30 8.95
CA ARG A 353 11.42 18.47 8.21
C ARG A 353 12.12 17.21 7.67
N VAL A 354 11.40 16.10 7.66
CA VAL A 354 11.82 14.83 7.07
C VAL A 354 11.01 14.57 5.82
N PRO A 355 11.55 14.75 4.61
CA PRO A 355 10.91 14.24 3.40
C PRO A 355 10.94 12.71 3.42
N ILE A 356 9.80 12.10 3.14
CA ILE A 356 9.65 10.65 3.18
C ILE A 356 8.74 10.19 2.03
N HIS A 357 9.32 9.47 1.08
CA HIS A 357 8.59 8.85 -0.02
C HIS A 357 7.91 7.54 0.38
N VAL A 358 7.04 7.06 -0.50
CA VAL A 358 6.34 5.78 -0.31
C VAL A 358 7.32 4.67 0.03
N ALA A 359 6.99 3.88 1.03
CA ALA A 359 7.75 2.74 1.57
C ALA A 359 9.02 3.07 2.36
N GLN A 360 9.47 4.29 2.35
CA GLN A 360 10.62 4.72 3.17
C GLN A 360 10.26 4.76 4.66
N ARG A 361 11.27 4.58 5.50
CA ARG A 361 11.16 4.71 6.95
C ARG A 361 12.28 5.57 7.47
N TYR A 362 11.95 6.40 8.46
CA TYR A 362 12.93 7.15 9.25
C TYR A 362 12.59 7.04 10.73
N SER A 363 13.59 6.86 11.60
CA SER A 363 13.42 7.12 13.02
C SER A 363 14.05 8.46 13.37
N VAL A 364 13.29 9.27 14.13
CA VAL A 364 13.76 10.56 14.62
C VAL A 364 13.68 10.64 16.13
N LEU A 365 14.56 11.41 16.73
CA LEU A 365 14.44 11.84 18.11
C LEU A 365 13.73 13.18 18.17
N LEU A 366 12.78 13.30 19.10
CA LEU A 366 12.08 14.51 19.47
C LEU A 366 12.27 14.77 20.96
N VAL A 367 12.87 15.89 21.33
CA VAL A 367 13.02 16.32 22.70
C VAL A 367 11.81 17.13 23.12
N ALA A 368 11.06 16.68 24.12
CA ALA A 368 9.88 17.37 24.59
C ALA A 368 10.24 18.48 25.62
N ASP A 369 10.76 19.62 25.17
CA ASP A 369 11.24 20.70 26.01
C ASP A 369 10.52 22.05 25.79
N GLN A 370 9.56 22.13 24.84
CA GLN A 370 8.91 23.39 24.45
C GLN A 370 7.81 23.83 25.43
N SER A 371 7.20 22.92 26.18
CA SER A 371 6.14 23.26 27.14
C SER A 371 6.25 22.45 28.43
N LYS A 372 5.94 23.10 29.56
CA LYS A 372 5.87 22.43 30.87
C LYS A 372 4.54 21.70 31.13
N GLY A 373 3.61 21.77 30.20
CA GLY A 373 2.34 21.06 30.21
C GLY A 373 1.13 21.89 29.81
N GLY A 374 0.17 21.25 29.20
CA GLY A 374 -1.12 21.83 28.76
C GLY A 374 -1.10 22.39 27.33
N GLU A 375 0.03 22.71 26.78
CA GLU A 375 0.15 23.21 25.42
C GLU A 375 0.09 22.09 24.39
N ARG A 376 -0.30 22.46 23.17
CA ARG A 376 -0.44 21.57 22.02
C ARG A 376 0.28 22.16 20.83
N PHE A 377 0.90 21.28 20.04
CA PHE A 377 1.61 21.60 18.82
C PHE A 377 1.10 20.71 17.69
N TRP A 378 1.17 21.20 16.45
CA TRP A 378 0.88 20.36 15.30
C TRP A 378 2.04 19.41 15.00
N ILE A 379 1.71 18.15 14.78
CA ILE A 379 2.51 17.23 13.99
C ILE A 379 1.95 17.34 12.57
N ARG A 380 2.79 17.62 11.60
CA ARG A 380 2.42 17.79 10.19
C ARG A 380 3.05 16.70 9.34
N ALA A 381 2.29 16.21 8.39
CA ALA A 381 2.74 15.41 7.26
C ALA A 381 2.20 16.09 5.99
N GLU A 382 2.96 17.05 5.47
CA GLU A 382 2.55 17.84 4.32
C GLU A 382 2.78 17.04 3.04
N MET A 383 1.73 16.79 2.25
CA MET A 383 1.87 16.20 0.93
C MET A 383 2.49 17.20 -0.04
N ASN A 384 3.44 16.75 -0.83
CA ASN A 384 4.05 17.57 -1.86
C ASN A 384 3.22 17.51 -3.16
N THR A 385 2.21 18.36 -3.24
CA THR A 385 1.30 18.40 -4.40
C THR A 385 1.98 18.81 -5.71
N ASN A 386 3.20 19.37 -5.68
CA ASN A 386 3.98 19.62 -6.90
C ASN A 386 4.43 18.32 -7.60
N CYS A 387 4.34 17.17 -6.91
CA CYS A 387 4.64 15.86 -7.44
C CYS A 387 3.40 15.15 -8.01
N PHE A 388 2.25 15.82 -8.03
CA PHE A 388 1.00 15.32 -8.59
C PHE A 388 0.79 15.89 -9.99
N ASN A 389 0.30 15.06 -10.92
CA ASN A 389 0.03 15.51 -12.29
C ASN A 389 -1.24 16.36 -12.41
N VAL A 390 -2.13 16.28 -11.43
CA VAL A 390 -3.38 17.05 -11.36
C VAL A 390 -3.68 17.48 -9.94
N GLU A 391 -4.45 18.57 -9.81
CA GLU A 391 -4.95 19.04 -8.53
C GLU A 391 -6.26 18.32 -8.18
N ASN A 392 -6.40 17.91 -6.91
CA ASN A 392 -7.68 17.53 -6.33
C ASN A 392 -8.20 18.67 -5.45
N PRO A 393 -9.25 19.41 -5.87
CA PRO A 393 -9.78 20.54 -5.11
C PRO A 393 -10.34 20.19 -3.72
N ALA A 394 -10.62 18.91 -3.48
CA ALA A 394 -11.10 18.42 -2.18
C ALA A 394 -9.95 18.09 -1.21
N LEU A 395 -8.73 17.95 -1.69
CA LEU A 395 -7.57 17.59 -0.87
C LEU A 395 -7.10 18.77 0.00
N ASP A 396 -7.06 18.58 1.32
CA ASP A 396 -6.17 19.35 2.20
C ASP A 396 -4.83 18.61 2.27
N PRO A 397 -3.76 19.11 1.63
CA PRO A 397 -2.47 18.42 1.63
C PRO A 397 -1.79 18.44 3.01
N SER A 398 -2.27 19.26 3.94
CA SER A 398 -1.71 19.42 5.29
C SER A 398 -2.32 18.40 6.26
N VAL A 399 -1.81 17.17 6.22
CA VAL A 399 -2.23 16.10 7.12
C VAL A 399 -1.69 16.36 8.53
N LYS A 400 -2.57 16.33 9.54
CA LYS A 400 -2.23 16.81 10.88
C LYS A 400 -2.58 15.83 11.99
N ALA A 401 -1.69 15.74 12.99
CA ALA A 401 -1.94 15.16 14.30
C ALA A 401 -1.56 16.17 15.39
N ILE A 402 -1.87 15.88 16.63
CA ILE A 402 -1.66 16.78 17.78
C ILE A 402 -0.58 16.21 18.68
N LEU A 403 0.51 16.94 18.87
CA LEU A 403 1.45 16.74 19.98
C LEU A 403 0.89 17.47 21.21
N ARG A 404 0.61 16.74 22.31
CA ARG A 404 0.02 17.31 23.52
C ARG A 404 0.92 17.09 24.71
N TYR A 405 1.37 18.19 25.33
CA TYR A 405 2.11 18.13 26.59
C TYR A 405 1.17 17.83 27.76
N LYS A 406 1.38 16.72 28.45
CA LYS A 406 0.63 16.36 29.64
C LYS A 406 0.87 17.38 30.76
N MET A 407 -0.20 17.73 31.50
CA MET A 407 -0.03 18.47 32.75
C MET A 407 0.73 17.60 33.77
N PRO A 408 1.66 18.18 34.55
CA PRO A 408 2.29 17.46 35.65
C PRO A 408 1.20 16.90 36.57
N SER A 409 1.30 15.62 36.92
CA SER A 409 0.35 14.98 37.83
C SER A 409 0.44 15.64 39.21
N ILE A 410 -0.47 16.58 39.50
CA ILE A 410 -0.69 17.03 40.86
C ILE A 410 -1.39 15.87 41.57
N SER A 411 -0.76 15.26 42.55
CA SER A 411 -1.37 14.21 43.38
C SER A 411 -2.78 14.66 43.80
N PRO A 412 -3.83 13.88 43.56
CA PRO A 412 -5.19 14.32 43.85
C PRO A 412 -5.35 14.51 45.36
N VAL A 413 -5.50 15.76 45.79
CA VAL A 413 -6.13 16.04 47.08
C VAL A 413 -7.54 15.47 46.99
N SER A 414 -7.81 14.41 47.76
CA SER A 414 -9.11 13.73 47.84
C SER A 414 -10.20 14.73 48.22
N THR A 415 -10.90 15.28 47.24
CA THR A 415 -12.18 15.93 47.43
C THR A 415 -13.25 14.97 46.92
N ASN A 416 -13.95 14.32 47.87
CA ASN A 416 -15.17 13.56 47.61
C ASN A 416 -16.26 14.51 47.08
N ASN A 417 -16.33 14.63 45.76
CA ASN A 417 -17.49 15.22 45.09
C ASN A 417 -18.01 14.21 44.05
N THR A 418 -18.97 13.39 44.48
CA THR A 418 -19.86 12.60 43.64
C THR A 418 -20.78 13.53 42.87
N SER A 419 -20.38 14.00 41.71
CA SER A 419 -21.29 14.58 40.73
C SER A 419 -21.57 13.55 39.64
N ASN A 420 -22.81 13.03 39.63
CA ASN A 420 -23.39 12.27 38.52
C ASN A 420 -23.31 13.10 37.23
N LYS A 421 -22.31 12.86 36.41
CA LYS A 421 -22.31 13.34 35.01
C LYS A 421 -23.14 12.37 34.18
N SER A 422 -24.34 12.83 33.80
CA SER A 422 -25.12 12.27 32.70
C SER A 422 -24.22 12.09 31.47
N ARG A 423 -24.10 10.85 30.98
CA ARG A 423 -23.47 10.55 29.69
C ARG A 423 -24.37 11.08 28.56
N THR A 424 -24.17 12.31 28.15
CA THR A 424 -24.61 12.75 26.83
C THR A 424 -23.56 12.27 25.82
N SER A 425 -23.96 11.45 24.87
CA SER A 425 -23.16 10.88 23.77
C SER A 425 -22.85 11.94 22.72
N GLY A 426 -22.06 12.95 23.07
CA GLY A 426 -21.50 13.92 22.16
C GLY A 426 -19.99 13.94 22.38
N ILE A 427 -19.19 13.59 21.34
CA ILE A 427 -17.74 13.78 21.36
C ILE A 427 -17.50 15.27 21.54
N ALA A 428 -16.83 15.67 22.63
CA ALA A 428 -16.46 17.07 22.85
C ALA A 428 -15.51 17.49 21.70
N PRO A 429 -15.64 18.74 21.19
CA PRO A 429 -14.73 19.22 20.16
C PRO A 429 -13.26 19.09 20.60
N GLN A 430 -12.42 18.52 19.74
CA GLN A 430 -10.99 18.39 20.00
C GLN A 430 -10.35 19.79 20.05
N GLU A 431 -9.59 20.08 21.09
CA GLU A 431 -8.88 21.35 21.18
C GLU A 431 -7.74 21.39 20.18
N ILE A 432 -7.76 22.41 19.32
CA ILE A 432 -6.87 22.58 18.16
C ILE A 432 -5.63 23.39 18.57
N PRO A 433 -4.39 22.97 18.19
CA PRO A 433 -3.18 23.74 18.39
C PRO A 433 -3.22 25.11 17.67
N THR A 434 -2.53 26.09 18.24
CA THR A 434 -2.30 27.42 17.63
C THR A 434 -0.82 27.63 17.28
N SER A 435 0.00 26.58 17.39
CA SER A 435 1.43 26.60 17.02
C SER A 435 1.62 26.92 15.54
N LYS A 436 2.80 27.44 15.20
CA LYS A 436 3.13 27.84 13.84
C LYS A 436 4.07 26.83 13.22
N ASP A 437 3.85 26.59 11.94
CA ASP A 437 4.77 25.83 11.11
C ASP A 437 6.13 26.51 11.00
N TRP A 438 7.16 25.72 10.65
CA TRP A 438 8.46 26.22 10.24
C TRP A 438 8.32 27.16 9.04
N GLU A 439 9.24 28.13 8.93
CA GLU A 439 9.18 29.11 7.84
C GLU A 439 9.24 28.43 6.46
N GLU A 440 8.49 28.99 5.52
CA GLU A 440 8.33 28.46 4.16
C GLU A 440 9.65 28.40 3.37
N SER A 441 10.66 29.20 3.75
CA SER A 441 12.01 29.17 3.17
C SER A 441 12.74 27.84 3.29
N ALA A 442 12.32 26.97 4.24
CA ALA A 442 12.82 25.60 4.40
C ALA A 442 12.09 24.58 3.50
N TRP A 443 11.09 24.99 2.76
CA TRP A 443 10.28 24.14 1.91
C TRP A 443 10.94 23.99 0.52
N SER A 444 11.38 22.76 0.20
CA SER A 444 11.77 22.41 -1.17
C SER A 444 10.52 21.96 -1.96
N PRO A 445 10.19 22.59 -3.09
CA PRO A 445 9.08 22.12 -3.94
C PRO A 445 9.44 20.86 -4.74
N HIS A 446 10.68 20.37 -4.62
CA HIS A 446 11.16 19.21 -5.35
C HIS A 446 10.72 17.91 -4.67
N CYS A 447 10.50 16.87 -5.48
CA CYS A 447 10.13 15.51 -5.05
C CYS A 447 11.41 14.72 -4.67
N ASP A 448 12.19 15.24 -3.73
CA ASP A 448 13.52 14.75 -3.41
C ASP A 448 13.54 14.05 -2.04
N ASP A 449 14.33 13.01 -1.91
CA ASP A 449 14.75 12.44 -0.63
C ASP A 449 15.59 13.46 0.19
N LEU A 450 15.78 13.18 1.47
CA LEU A 450 16.87 13.81 2.22
C LEU A 450 18.18 13.61 1.46
N LYS A 451 18.94 14.71 1.32
CA LYS A 451 20.21 14.66 0.58
C LYS A 451 21.10 13.52 1.12
N THR A 452 21.50 12.63 0.23
CA THR A 452 22.27 11.43 0.58
C THR A 452 23.57 11.75 1.32
N GLU A 453 24.12 12.97 1.16
CA GLU A 453 25.31 13.45 1.86
C GLU A 453 25.10 13.67 3.35
N MET A 454 23.87 14.01 3.74
CA MET A 454 23.51 14.25 5.14
C MET A 454 23.40 12.94 5.92
N LEU A 455 22.96 11.87 5.26
CA LEU A 455 22.68 10.57 5.88
C LEU A 455 23.91 9.66 5.83
N LYS A 456 24.62 9.57 6.94
CA LYS A 456 25.79 8.70 7.08
C LYS A 456 25.47 7.53 8.00
N PRO A 457 25.53 6.28 7.50
CA PRO A 457 25.36 5.11 8.36
C PRO A 457 26.32 5.11 9.56
N PHE A 458 25.79 4.79 10.74
CA PHE A 458 26.54 4.77 12.00
C PHE A 458 27.68 3.74 11.95
N PHE A 459 27.40 2.54 11.47
CA PHE A 459 28.42 1.52 11.20
C PHE A 459 28.99 1.75 9.80
N ALA A 460 30.13 2.42 9.75
CA ALA A 460 30.78 2.76 8.50
C ALA A 460 31.18 1.52 7.68
N ARG A 461 30.85 1.52 6.40
CA ARG A 461 31.23 0.47 5.43
C ARG A 461 31.58 1.10 4.10
N VAL A 462 32.66 0.64 3.49
CA VAL A 462 33.00 0.99 2.11
C VAL A 462 32.08 0.20 1.18
N ALA A 463 31.48 0.86 0.19
CA ALA A 463 30.74 0.15 -0.86
C ALA A 463 31.73 -0.75 -1.64
N PRO A 464 31.46 -2.05 -1.79
CA PRO A 464 32.38 -2.95 -2.47
C PRO A 464 32.56 -2.55 -3.93
N GLN A 465 33.70 -2.91 -4.51
CA GLN A 465 33.95 -2.70 -5.94
C GLN A 465 32.95 -3.55 -6.75
N ALA A 466 32.40 -2.96 -7.80
CA ALA A 466 31.47 -3.67 -8.68
C ALA A 466 32.18 -4.75 -9.49
N ASP A 467 31.60 -5.95 -9.53
CA ASP A 467 32.01 -7.04 -10.40
C ASP A 467 31.29 -6.97 -11.75
N ILE A 468 30.02 -6.55 -11.74
CA ILE A 468 29.21 -6.37 -12.94
C ILE A 468 28.39 -5.07 -12.85
N GLN A 469 28.00 -4.56 -14.01
CA GLN A 469 27.08 -3.44 -14.12
C GLN A 469 25.79 -3.89 -14.83
N VAL A 470 24.65 -3.56 -14.24
CA VAL A 470 23.31 -3.72 -14.83
C VAL A 470 22.74 -2.34 -15.05
N VAL A 471 22.31 -2.03 -16.28
CA VAL A 471 21.71 -0.74 -16.62
C VAL A 471 20.23 -0.95 -16.92
N LEU A 472 19.40 -0.21 -16.21
CA LEU A 472 17.95 -0.18 -16.38
C LEU A 472 17.51 1.21 -16.86
N GLU A 473 16.61 1.21 -17.82
CA GLU A 473 15.89 2.40 -18.28
C GLU A 473 14.42 2.21 -17.93
N MET A 474 13.86 3.14 -17.17
CA MET A 474 12.44 3.14 -16.87
C MET A 474 11.72 4.25 -17.62
N SER A 475 10.51 3.95 -18.08
CA SER A 475 9.68 4.89 -18.85
C SER A 475 8.21 4.51 -18.75
N PHE A 476 7.33 5.50 -18.95
CA PHE A 476 5.93 5.26 -19.23
C PHE A 476 5.63 5.46 -20.71
N GLN A 477 4.69 4.67 -21.24
CA GLN A 477 4.23 4.79 -22.62
C GLN A 477 2.72 4.59 -22.69
N THR A 478 2.06 5.52 -23.31
CA THR A 478 0.64 5.37 -23.67
C THR A 478 0.55 4.60 -24.98
N ILE A 479 -0.05 3.42 -24.97
CA ILE A 479 -0.25 2.62 -26.19
C ILE A 479 -1.37 3.28 -27.00
N THR A 480 -1.00 3.90 -28.10
CA THR A 480 -1.92 4.71 -28.94
C THR A 480 -3.14 3.95 -29.46
N ARG A 481 -3.08 2.63 -29.60
CA ARG A 481 -4.22 1.81 -30.05
C ARG A 481 -5.28 1.65 -29.00
N ASP A 482 -4.87 1.49 -27.74
CA ASP A 482 -5.78 1.21 -26.61
C ASP A 482 -5.68 2.32 -25.54
N ARG A 483 -4.79 3.31 -25.72
CA ARG A 483 -4.49 4.41 -24.78
C ARG A 483 -4.34 3.95 -23.32
N VAL A 484 -3.72 2.79 -23.12
CA VAL A 484 -3.45 2.25 -21.78
C VAL A 484 -2.10 2.77 -21.32
N ASN A 485 -2.04 3.32 -20.13
CA ASN A 485 -0.79 3.75 -19.53
C ASN A 485 0.00 2.54 -19.02
N MET A 486 1.23 2.35 -19.52
CA MET A 486 2.07 1.20 -19.20
C MET A 486 3.44 1.67 -18.74
N GLY A 487 3.90 1.15 -17.59
CA GLY A 487 5.26 1.29 -17.12
C GLY A 487 6.18 0.22 -17.69
N TYR A 488 7.40 0.61 -18.04
CA TYR A 488 8.41 -0.27 -18.65
C TYR A 488 9.74 -0.17 -17.91
N VAL A 489 10.36 -1.32 -17.70
CA VAL A 489 11.79 -1.45 -17.40
C VAL A 489 12.43 -2.15 -18.57
N ASN A 490 13.42 -1.52 -19.20
CA ASN A 490 14.10 -2.05 -20.41
C ASN A 490 13.11 -2.59 -21.47
N ARG A 491 12.06 -1.84 -21.76
CA ARG A 491 10.99 -2.17 -22.73
C ARG A 491 10.09 -3.34 -22.32
N THR A 492 10.22 -3.87 -21.11
CA THR A 492 9.33 -4.89 -20.57
C THR A 492 8.37 -4.25 -19.58
N SER A 493 7.07 -4.46 -19.77
CA SER A 493 6.05 -4.14 -18.79
C SER A 493 5.66 -5.43 -18.07
N TRP A 494 5.93 -5.47 -16.77
CA TRP A 494 5.73 -6.67 -15.98
C TRP A 494 4.25 -7.01 -15.81
N ARG A 495 3.95 -8.32 -15.74
CA ARG A 495 2.60 -8.81 -15.44
C ARG A 495 2.68 -10.02 -14.51
N PRO A 496 1.91 -10.05 -13.40
CA PRO A 496 1.95 -11.15 -12.45
C PRO A 496 1.43 -12.46 -13.07
N GLN A 497 2.19 -13.54 -12.86
CA GLN A 497 1.75 -14.90 -13.20
C GLN A 497 1.14 -15.56 -11.97
N LEU A 498 -0.12 -15.25 -11.67
CA LEU A 498 -0.79 -15.57 -10.42
C LEU A 498 -0.78 -17.06 -10.06
N ASN A 499 -0.79 -17.96 -11.07
CA ASN A 499 -0.85 -19.41 -10.88
C ASN A 499 0.50 -20.12 -11.08
N SER A 500 1.56 -19.36 -11.44
CA SER A 500 2.88 -19.91 -11.73
C SER A 500 3.97 -18.92 -11.35
N PRO A 501 4.20 -18.69 -10.07
CA PRO A 501 5.22 -17.76 -9.59
C PRO A 501 6.60 -18.13 -10.14
N THR A 502 7.40 -17.12 -10.47
CA THR A 502 8.73 -17.33 -11.07
C THR A 502 9.67 -18.14 -10.17
N LEU A 503 9.52 -18.05 -8.84
CA LEU A 503 10.28 -18.88 -7.92
C LEU A 503 9.98 -20.38 -8.11
N LEU A 504 8.72 -20.77 -8.24
CA LEU A 504 8.36 -22.18 -8.47
C LEU A 504 8.87 -22.64 -9.83
N GLN A 505 8.79 -21.80 -10.87
CA GLN A 505 9.39 -22.10 -12.19
C GLN A 505 10.91 -22.31 -12.09
N ALA A 506 11.61 -21.47 -11.31
CA ALA A 506 13.06 -21.58 -11.10
C ALA A 506 13.46 -22.87 -10.39
N VAL A 507 12.70 -23.27 -9.35
CA VAL A 507 12.93 -24.53 -8.59
C VAL A 507 12.64 -25.75 -9.46
N GLU A 508 11.58 -25.73 -10.27
CA GLU A 508 11.16 -26.86 -11.12
C GLU A 508 11.97 -27.00 -12.39
N GLY A 509 12.87 -26.06 -12.67
CA GLY A 509 13.78 -26.12 -13.82
C GLY A 509 13.14 -25.79 -15.17
N GLY A 510 12.00 -25.07 -15.18
CA GLY A 510 11.40 -24.52 -16.41
C GLY A 510 11.16 -25.54 -17.51
N GLY A 511 10.53 -26.67 -17.23
CA GLY A 511 9.98 -27.61 -18.23
C GLY A 511 10.94 -28.24 -19.25
N GLY A 512 12.23 -27.94 -19.21
CA GLY A 512 13.26 -28.46 -20.11
C GLY A 512 14.28 -29.31 -19.35
N GLY A 513 14.19 -30.63 -19.46
CA GLY A 513 15.17 -31.53 -18.87
C GLY A 513 16.59 -31.26 -19.37
N GLY A 514 17.52 -31.05 -18.46
CA GLY A 514 18.95 -30.84 -18.74
C GLY A 514 19.40 -29.37 -18.58
N ASN A 515 20.67 -29.10 -18.57
CA ASN A 515 21.39 -27.84 -18.37
C ASN A 515 20.89 -26.56 -19.14
N SER A 516 19.63 -26.48 -19.48
CA SER A 516 19.03 -25.31 -20.13
C SER A 516 18.83 -24.18 -19.15
N ALA A 517 19.20 -22.95 -19.53
CA ALA A 517 18.85 -21.75 -18.80
C ALA A 517 17.34 -21.68 -18.58
N ILE A 518 16.92 -21.26 -17.37
CA ILE A 518 15.51 -21.08 -17.06
C ILE A 518 14.96 -19.99 -17.98
N ALA A 519 13.98 -20.38 -18.82
CA ALA A 519 13.30 -19.42 -19.69
C ALA A 519 12.02 -18.96 -19.00
N PHE A 520 12.03 -17.73 -18.48
CA PHE A 520 10.83 -17.05 -18.00
C PHE A 520 10.05 -16.43 -19.16
N ASP A 521 8.76 -16.18 -18.94
CA ASP A 521 7.95 -15.41 -19.88
C ASP A 521 8.58 -14.02 -20.12
N ALA A 522 8.48 -13.51 -21.35
CA ALA A 522 9.09 -12.23 -21.74
C ALA A 522 8.55 -11.03 -20.93
N SER A 523 7.37 -11.16 -20.34
CA SER A 523 6.79 -10.14 -19.45
C SER A 523 7.43 -10.10 -18.06
N GLN A 524 8.34 -11.02 -17.71
CA GLN A 524 8.87 -11.11 -16.34
C GLN A 524 10.15 -10.30 -16.13
N LEU A 525 10.94 -10.03 -17.15
CA LEU A 525 12.25 -9.38 -17.09
C LEU A 525 13.07 -9.85 -15.87
N VAL A 526 13.70 -11.02 -15.99
CA VAL A 526 14.53 -11.60 -14.93
C VAL A 526 16.00 -11.44 -15.28
N VAL A 527 16.77 -10.75 -14.44
CA VAL A 527 18.22 -10.68 -14.50
C VAL A 527 18.80 -11.76 -13.62
N THR A 528 19.58 -12.69 -14.21
CA THR A 528 20.17 -13.83 -13.49
C THR A 528 21.58 -13.51 -13.03
N LEU A 529 21.86 -13.74 -11.74
CA LEU A 529 23.13 -13.54 -11.07
C LEU A 529 23.66 -14.89 -10.56
N GLU A 530 24.54 -15.52 -11.36
CA GLU A 530 24.95 -16.92 -11.18
C GLU A 530 25.80 -17.17 -9.92
N THR A 531 26.54 -16.15 -9.49
CA THR A 531 27.50 -16.24 -8.38
C THR A 531 27.31 -15.07 -7.41
N ILE A 532 27.89 -15.18 -6.21
CA ILE A 532 27.99 -14.04 -5.29
C ILE A 532 28.90 -13.00 -5.94
N GLN A 533 28.33 -11.83 -6.19
CA GLN A 533 29.03 -10.72 -6.85
C GLN A 533 28.42 -9.39 -6.42
N THR A 534 29.20 -8.34 -6.51
CA THR A 534 28.73 -6.97 -6.32
C THR A 534 28.15 -6.45 -7.62
N VAL A 535 26.86 -6.19 -7.62
CA VAL A 535 26.12 -5.60 -8.73
C VAL A 535 26.14 -4.08 -8.59
N GLU A 536 26.62 -3.38 -9.61
CA GLU A 536 26.37 -1.95 -9.78
C GLU A 536 25.14 -1.79 -10.66
N LEU A 537 24.05 -1.38 -10.04
CA LEU A 537 22.75 -1.17 -10.68
C LEU A 537 22.59 0.30 -11.00
N VAL A 538 22.60 0.65 -12.27
CA VAL A 538 22.29 1.98 -12.78
C VAL A 538 20.84 2.01 -13.22
N VAL A 539 20.05 2.92 -12.65
CA VAL A 539 18.67 3.12 -13.07
C VAL A 539 18.50 4.54 -13.60
N ASN A 540 18.22 4.66 -14.88
CA ASN A 540 17.91 5.92 -15.54
C ASN A 540 16.39 6.09 -15.62
N ASN A 541 15.89 7.20 -15.10
CA ASN A 541 14.51 7.59 -15.20
C ASN A 541 14.31 8.47 -16.45
N LEU A 542 13.48 8.00 -17.39
CA LEU A 542 13.12 8.75 -18.60
C LEU A 542 11.75 9.43 -18.46
N ASP A 543 11.17 9.39 -17.28
CA ASP A 543 9.86 9.95 -16.95
C ASP A 543 9.98 11.28 -16.19
N GLU A 544 8.92 12.07 -16.22
CA GLU A 544 8.83 13.38 -15.54
C GLU A 544 8.58 13.25 -14.03
N GLY A 545 8.10 12.08 -13.56
CA GLY A 545 7.84 11.81 -12.15
C GLY A 545 9.07 11.31 -11.39
N ALA A 546 9.08 11.50 -10.07
CA ALA A 546 10.01 10.85 -9.16
C ALA A 546 9.48 9.45 -8.77
N HIS A 547 10.37 8.46 -8.69
CA HIS A 547 9.97 7.07 -8.47
C HIS A 547 10.73 6.45 -7.30
N PRO A 548 10.08 6.14 -6.15
CA PRO A 548 10.69 5.36 -5.07
C PRO A 548 10.78 3.88 -5.50
N PHE A 549 12.01 3.39 -5.71
CA PHE A 549 12.27 1.99 -6.08
C PHE A 549 12.74 1.19 -4.89
N HIS A 550 12.12 0.03 -4.71
CA HIS A 550 12.41 -0.94 -3.64
C HIS A 550 13.02 -2.22 -4.20
N LEU A 551 14.03 -2.75 -3.51
CA LEU A 551 14.65 -4.05 -3.76
C LEU A 551 14.34 -5.03 -2.62
N HIS A 552 13.62 -6.10 -2.93
CA HIS A 552 13.33 -7.16 -1.98
C HIS A 552 14.59 -7.94 -1.56
N GLY A 553 14.61 -8.38 -0.32
CA GLY A 553 15.63 -9.28 0.20
C GLY A 553 17.05 -8.71 0.35
N HIS A 554 17.26 -7.44 0.03
CA HIS A 554 18.59 -6.80 0.04
C HIS A 554 18.55 -5.37 0.56
N ILE A 555 19.69 -4.93 1.09
CA ILE A 555 20.02 -3.51 1.30
C ILE A 555 21.08 -3.12 0.27
N PHE A 556 20.92 -1.97 -0.36
CA PHE A 556 21.87 -1.43 -1.32
C PHE A 556 22.59 -0.19 -0.79
N TYR A 557 23.76 0.08 -1.34
CA TYR A 557 24.53 1.32 -1.18
C TYR A 557 24.11 2.31 -2.25
N VAL A 558 23.71 3.52 -1.88
CA VAL A 558 23.42 4.62 -2.83
C VAL A 558 24.74 5.33 -3.13
N VAL A 559 25.36 4.97 -4.25
CA VAL A 559 26.71 5.49 -4.56
C VAL A 559 26.69 6.72 -5.46
N ALA A 560 25.62 6.97 -6.19
CA ALA A 560 25.39 8.25 -6.90
C ALA A 560 23.90 8.48 -7.16
N THR A 561 23.53 9.74 -7.29
CA THR A 561 22.25 10.22 -7.79
C THR A 561 22.50 11.52 -8.56
N GLY A 562 21.69 11.84 -9.53
CA GLY A 562 21.81 13.09 -10.29
C GLY A 562 20.80 13.22 -11.41
N ASP A 563 20.86 14.36 -12.10
CA ASP A 563 19.97 14.71 -13.21
C ASP A 563 20.49 14.12 -14.54
N GLY A 564 19.59 13.88 -15.47
CA GLY A 564 19.87 13.30 -16.77
C GLY A 564 20.21 11.80 -16.69
N SER A 565 20.79 11.23 -17.75
CA SER A 565 21.23 9.84 -17.75
C SER A 565 22.64 9.70 -17.16
N TYR A 566 22.85 8.61 -16.41
CA TYR A 566 24.18 8.30 -15.87
C TYR A 566 25.24 8.17 -16.96
N MET A 567 26.36 8.85 -16.78
CA MET A 567 27.51 8.78 -17.67
C MET A 567 28.75 8.31 -16.90
N PRO A 568 29.27 7.10 -17.16
CA PRO A 568 30.47 6.61 -16.50
C PRO A 568 31.64 7.61 -16.62
N GLY A 569 32.34 7.84 -15.50
CA GLY A 569 33.50 8.74 -15.42
C GLY A 569 33.16 10.25 -15.36
N ARG A 570 31.90 10.65 -15.52
CA ARG A 570 31.45 12.05 -15.29
C ARG A 570 30.87 12.27 -13.91
N SER A 571 30.21 11.26 -13.35
CA SER A 571 29.63 11.31 -12.01
C SER A 571 30.60 10.71 -10.99
N ALA A 572 30.88 11.43 -9.90
CA ALA A 572 31.70 10.91 -8.82
C ALA A 572 30.87 9.88 -8.02
N LEU A 573 31.41 8.67 -7.87
CA LEU A 573 30.81 7.64 -7.03
C LEU A 573 31.25 7.85 -5.59
N ARG A 574 30.30 7.88 -4.66
CA ARG A 574 30.54 7.92 -3.23
C ARG A 574 30.67 6.49 -2.71
N THR A 575 31.86 6.02 -2.47
CA THR A 575 32.11 4.66 -2.01
C THR A 575 32.45 4.57 -0.52
N GLU A 576 32.91 5.66 0.07
CA GLU A 576 33.25 5.71 1.49
C GLU A 576 32.01 5.98 2.35
N ASN A 577 31.52 4.95 3.03
CA ASN A 577 30.35 4.98 3.90
C ASN A 577 29.11 5.68 3.28
N PRO A 578 28.70 5.30 2.05
CA PRO A 578 27.51 5.88 1.45
C PRO A 578 26.25 5.45 2.19
N LEU A 579 25.16 6.19 1.99
CA LEU A 579 23.83 5.82 2.47
C LEU A 579 23.49 4.38 2.06
N ARG A 580 22.96 3.61 3.00
CA ARG A 580 22.40 2.27 2.75
C ARG A 580 20.93 2.29 3.10
N ARG A 581 20.12 1.69 2.24
CA ARG A 581 18.67 1.56 2.42
C ARG A 581 18.10 0.50 1.47
N ASP A 582 16.83 0.20 1.56
CA ASP A 582 16.14 -0.73 0.64
C ASP A 582 15.19 -0.02 -0.34
N THR A 583 14.89 1.26 -0.12
CA THR A 583 13.99 2.06 -0.96
C THR A 583 14.61 3.44 -1.24
N VAL A 584 14.81 3.79 -2.51
CA VAL A 584 15.43 5.07 -2.92
C VAL A 584 14.59 5.73 -4.00
N THR A 585 14.45 7.06 -3.90
CA THR A 585 13.75 7.84 -4.93
C THR A 585 14.69 8.15 -6.10
N ILE A 586 14.25 7.82 -7.31
CA ILE A 586 14.93 8.16 -8.54
C ILE A 586 14.37 9.50 -9.03
N PRO A 587 15.20 10.55 -9.21
CA PRO A 587 14.70 11.87 -9.57
C PRO A 587 14.00 11.89 -10.95
N PRO A 588 13.11 12.86 -11.20
CA PRO A 588 12.56 13.12 -12.52
C PRO A 588 13.66 13.32 -13.57
N TYR A 589 13.59 12.61 -14.70
CA TYR A 589 14.60 12.65 -15.75
C TYR A 589 16.04 12.48 -15.25
N GLY A 590 16.21 11.79 -14.11
CA GLY A 590 17.46 11.61 -13.41
C GLY A 590 17.92 10.16 -13.34
N TYR A 591 18.90 9.91 -12.50
CA TYR A 591 19.42 8.56 -12.29
C TYR A 591 19.82 8.32 -10.83
N VAL A 592 19.87 7.03 -10.48
CA VAL A 592 20.58 6.53 -9.31
C VAL A 592 21.57 5.43 -9.69
N VAL A 593 22.68 5.34 -8.97
CA VAL A 593 23.63 4.22 -9.04
C VAL A 593 23.65 3.55 -7.68
N LEU A 594 23.27 2.29 -7.67
CA LEU A 594 23.16 1.47 -6.47
C LEU A 594 24.20 0.36 -6.53
N ARG A 595 24.70 -0.10 -5.37
CA ARG A 595 25.47 -1.34 -5.28
C ARG A 595 24.85 -2.26 -4.25
N PHE A 596 24.71 -3.52 -4.59
CA PHE A 596 24.32 -4.58 -3.66
C PHE A 596 25.11 -5.86 -3.92
N VAL A 597 25.17 -6.73 -2.93
CA VAL A 597 25.83 -8.04 -3.06
C VAL A 597 24.74 -9.09 -3.29
N SER A 598 24.89 -9.90 -4.32
CA SER A 598 23.93 -10.98 -4.66
C SER A 598 24.21 -12.26 -3.85
N ASP A 599 24.25 -12.12 -2.51
CA ASP A 599 24.57 -13.21 -1.58
C ASP A 599 23.34 -13.89 -0.96
N ASN A 600 22.14 -13.43 -1.30
CA ASN A 600 20.89 -13.96 -0.82
C ASN A 600 20.19 -14.76 -1.94
N PRO A 601 20.17 -16.11 -1.91
CA PRO A 601 19.56 -16.91 -2.96
C PRO A 601 18.05 -16.68 -3.05
N GLY A 602 17.52 -16.44 -4.26
CA GLY A 602 16.09 -16.24 -4.43
C GLY A 602 15.68 -15.54 -5.72
N LEU A 603 14.36 -15.37 -5.88
CA LEU A 603 13.75 -14.43 -6.82
C LEU A 603 13.33 -13.19 -6.04
N TRP A 604 13.87 -12.04 -6.42
CA TRP A 604 13.69 -10.78 -5.70
C TRP A 604 13.11 -9.72 -6.63
N ALA A 605 11.98 -9.16 -6.23
CA ALA A 605 11.36 -8.06 -6.95
C ALA A 605 12.21 -6.77 -6.81
N PHE A 606 12.31 -6.01 -7.89
CA PHE A 606 12.78 -4.63 -7.91
C PHE A 606 11.77 -3.79 -8.67
N HIS A 607 11.07 -2.89 -7.97
CA HIS A 607 9.91 -2.21 -8.52
C HIS A 607 9.74 -0.80 -7.96
N CYS A 608 9.03 0.05 -8.72
CA CYS A 608 8.52 1.30 -8.18
C CYS A 608 7.48 1.03 -7.10
N HIS A 609 7.58 1.70 -5.96
CA HIS A 609 6.65 1.48 -4.85
C HIS A 609 5.41 2.38 -4.91
N ILE A 610 5.31 3.28 -5.89
CA ILE A 610 4.03 3.90 -6.25
C ILE A 610 3.13 2.79 -6.81
N ASP A 611 2.00 2.55 -6.16
CA ASP A 611 1.13 1.39 -6.43
C ASP A 611 0.59 1.41 -7.86
N TRP A 612 0.17 2.59 -8.33
CA TRP A 612 -0.32 2.78 -9.70
C TRP A 612 0.73 2.40 -10.75
N HIS A 613 2.00 2.73 -10.49
CA HIS A 613 3.12 2.42 -11.37
C HIS A 613 3.46 0.92 -11.38
N MET A 614 3.39 0.27 -10.22
CA MET A 614 3.55 -1.19 -10.14
C MET A 614 2.40 -1.89 -10.87
N ALA A 615 1.16 -1.43 -10.69
CA ALA A 615 0.00 -1.96 -11.42
C ALA A 615 0.12 -1.75 -12.95
N ALA A 616 0.75 -0.66 -13.39
CA ALA A 616 1.07 -0.39 -14.79
C ALA A 616 2.23 -1.25 -15.33
N GLY A 617 2.96 -1.98 -14.48
CA GLY A 617 4.01 -2.93 -14.87
C GLY A 617 5.45 -2.45 -14.63
N LEU A 618 5.67 -1.41 -13.80
CA LEU A 618 7.01 -0.87 -13.51
C LEU A 618 7.75 -1.73 -12.47
N MET A 619 8.07 -2.95 -12.87
CA MET A 619 8.74 -3.98 -12.06
C MET A 619 9.64 -4.89 -12.90
N MET A 620 10.71 -5.41 -12.29
CA MET A 620 11.57 -6.48 -12.80
C MET A 620 12.01 -7.38 -11.64
N GLN A 621 12.78 -8.43 -11.92
CA GLN A 621 13.23 -9.39 -10.93
C GLN A 621 14.72 -9.69 -11.05
N PHE A 622 15.35 -9.99 -9.91
CA PHE A 622 16.68 -10.61 -9.86
C PHE A 622 16.55 -12.07 -9.43
N LEU A 623 17.08 -12.99 -10.22
CA LEU A 623 17.34 -14.37 -9.80
C LEU A 623 18.77 -14.46 -9.30
N THR A 624 18.95 -14.53 -8.01
CA THR A 624 20.27 -14.66 -7.38
C THR A 624 20.59 -16.11 -7.05
N LEU A 625 21.82 -16.55 -7.39
CA LEU A 625 22.34 -17.88 -7.08
C LEU A 625 21.40 -19.02 -7.55
N PRO A 626 21.07 -19.13 -8.83
CA PRO A 626 20.06 -20.07 -9.35
C PRO A 626 20.35 -21.53 -9.02
N SER A 627 21.61 -21.92 -8.86
CA SER A 627 21.97 -23.28 -8.44
C SER A 627 21.52 -23.59 -7.02
N GLN A 628 21.53 -22.60 -6.13
CA GLN A 628 21.02 -22.75 -4.77
C GLN A 628 19.49 -22.68 -4.74
N VAL A 629 18.87 -21.81 -5.56
CA VAL A 629 17.40 -21.74 -5.71
C VAL A 629 16.82 -23.08 -6.18
N LYS A 630 17.47 -23.74 -7.13
CA LYS A 630 17.06 -25.10 -7.58
C LYS A 630 17.08 -26.15 -6.48
N ALA A 631 17.88 -25.95 -5.43
CA ALA A 631 17.98 -26.84 -4.28
C ALA A 631 16.97 -26.47 -3.16
N PHE A 632 16.12 -25.48 -3.36
CA PHE A 632 15.12 -25.12 -2.35
C PHE A 632 14.07 -26.24 -2.15
N GLU A 633 13.91 -26.62 -0.91
CA GLU A 633 12.81 -27.49 -0.49
C GLU A 633 11.57 -26.63 -0.17
N ILE A 634 10.86 -26.22 -1.23
CA ILE A 634 9.64 -25.42 -1.06
C ILE A 634 8.59 -26.20 -0.28
N PRO A 635 8.08 -25.67 0.86
CA PRO A 635 7.06 -26.32 1.66
C PRO A 635 5.80 -26.65 0.84
N GLN A 636 5.13 -27.75 1.22
CA GLN A 636 3.97 -28.26 0.48
C GLN A 636 2.80 -27.25 0.48
N ASP A 637 2.58 -26.58 1.58
CA ASP A 637 1.52 -25.56 1.72
C ASP A 637 1.73 -24.36 0.78
N VAL A 638 2.98 -23.96 0.50
CA VAL A 638 3.30 -22.92 -0.52
C VAL A 638 2.92 -23.40 -1.92
N ARG A 639 3.25 -24.66 -2.27
CA ARG A 639 2.89 -25.26 -3.57
C ARG A 639 1.38 -25.41 -3.73
N GLU A 640 0.69 -25.75 -2.65
CA GLU A 640 -0.77 -25.92 -2.64
C GLU A 640 -1.53 -24.62 -2.89
N LEU A 641 -0.98 -23.44 -2.55
CA LEU A 641 -1.59 -22.16 -2.90
C LEU A 641 -1.84 -22.03 -4.42
N CYS A 642 -0.98 -22.62 -5.24
CA CYS A 642 -1.08 -22.55 -6.70
C CYS A 642 -1.98 -23.63 -7.32
N GLN A 643 -2.48 -24.58 -6.52
CA GLN A 643 -3.33 -25.68 -6.97
C GLN A 643 -4.82 -25.46 -6.63
N ARG A 644 -5.14 -24.40 -5.91
CA ARG A 644 -6.47 -24.12 -5.31
C ARG A 644 -7.30 -23.12 -6.10
#